data_61eb04d5accfaa2ec78a32c3a7c88a99
#
_entry.id   61eb04d5accfaa2ec78a32c3a7c88a99
#
_cell.length_a   1.000
_cell.length_b   1.000
_cell.length_c   1.000
_cell.angle_alpha   90.00
_cell.angle_beta   90.00
_cell.angle_gamma   90.00
#
_symmetry.space_group_name_H-M   'P 1'
#
loop_
_entity.id
_entity.type
_entity.pdbx_description
1 polymer ?
#
loop_
_entity_poly.entity_id
_entity_poly.type
_entity_poly.pdbx_seq_one_letter_code
_entity_poly.pdbx_strand_id
1 'polypeptide(L)'
;MSETAHQIAVEQQVVDRVYARLEVMRAQTRQLDAEGHRRASAGPVTGLVERDAMVLRAAARLAELDGQEEGVVFGRLDFDDGYTYRIGRLGVRDEDREPLVVDWRAPAAAPFYRATPGEPLGVTRRRVITCAGPRVVGLDDEVLTARDVDGVVGEGALLTSLTRARGAHMRDIVATIQREQDEAIRAPAHGVTVITGGPGTGKTQVALHRAAYLLYTDRGRFTDGRVLVVGPSTVFTEYIGRVLPGLGEDSVHLRAIGELFDGVVATRRDPAAVARVKGDLTMVRVLADLAWDTPPNAPDRLRDLAADDLAKARVEIRRRCEAGGVAVNGARGEAARVLAELLGGGEVPEAFLNAWWPPLTPQDVLPAQDGQWSVDDVPLLDELAEILGRPPEPTRARPEWQLRELRSGARLAETFVLSWSLNDGWQLFAPGLATPMASSGQAIDHNGYWAAQRWAAAIVLREGHQVVSWVDGFDPYGEEGYVPVLAEPLPVAEAEDPVDDAYLHVILDEAQDLSPMECRMIARRAAHASMTIVGDLGQATHPLAAGSWPELVRRLGKRGARTLDLPTGYRVPQVIADFAARALAPGIAPTRSFRPGGSLEIRRVDDLAEAVAGETGTVIAPDHLAAALDAVGVSQIKGLEYDRVVLVEPADIVAAEPRGMSRLYVALTRAVAELVVLHTKPLPENLTVDGPDAD
;
A
#
# COMPACT_ATOMS: atom_id res chain seq x y z
N MET A 1 34.71 30.77 24.43
CA MET A 1 33.60 30.05 23.76
C MET A 1 32.54 29.76 24.80
N SER A 2 31.26 29.94 24.50
CA SER A 2 30.21 29.51 25.41
C SER A 2 30.23 27.98 25.53
N GLU A 3 29.78 27.44 26.67
CA GLU A 3 29.66 25.99 26.87
C GLU A 3 28.92 25.32 25.71
N THR A 4 27.82 25.93 25.26
CA THR A 4 27.04 25.49 24.07
C THR A 4 27.89 25.37 22.81
N ALA A 5 28.75 26.37 22.54
CA ALA A 5 29.61 26.33 21.35
C ALA A 5 30.67 25.23 21.44
N HIS A 6 31.16 24.94 22.67
CA HIS A 6 32.08 23.84 22.90
C HIS A 6 31.41 22.49 22.67
N GLN A 7 30.22 22.30 23.22
CA GLN A 7 29.46 21.06 23.06
C GLN A 7 29.03 20.82 21.59
N ILE A 8 28.64 21.87 20.87
CA ILE A 8 28.38 21.80 19.42
C ILE A 8 29.63 21.33 18.67
N ALA A 9 30.79 21.83 18.99
CA ALA A 9 32.04 21.43 18.34
C ALA A 9 32.39 19.95 18.61
N VAL A 10 32.11 19.45 19.81
CA VAL A 10 32.31 18.04 20.16
C VAL A 10 31.39 17.12 19.33
N GLU A 11 30.10 17.44 19.24
CA GLU A 11 29.16 16.63 18.44
C GLU A 11 29.47 16.77 16.95
N GLN A 12 29.92 17.98 16.47
CA GLN A 12 30.29 18.15 15.07
C GLN A 12 31.41 17.20 14.63
N GLN A 13 32.44 17.01 15.46
CA GLN A 13 33.52 16.07 15.15
C GLN A 13 33.03 14.64 14.93
N VAL A 14 32.00 14.24 15.69
CA VAL A 14 31.43 12.91 15.51
C VAL A 14 30.56 12.87 14.24
N VAL A 15 29.76 13.88 14.01
CA VAL A 15 28.95 13.99 12.79
C VAL A 15 29.84 13.95 11.55
N ASP A 16 30.96 14.68 11.56
CA ASP A 16 31.95 14.66 10.47
C ASP A 16 32.50 13.25 10.21
N ARG A 17 32.84 12.51 11.26
CA ARG A 17 33.27 11.10 11.15
C ARG A 17 32.18 10.20 10.56
N VAL A 18 30.93 10.41 10.95
CA VAL A 18 29.78 9.65 10.43
C VAL A 18 29.62 9.90 8.94
N TYR A 19 29.62 11.14 8.49
CA TYR A 19 29.52 11.48 7.07
C TYR A 19 30.69 10.98 6.25
N ALA A 20 31.92 11.09 6.78
CA ALA A 20 33.10 10.51 6.13
C ALA A 20 32.95 8.98 5.95
N ARG A 21 32.44 8.29 6.96
CA ARG A 21 32.20 6.84 6.88
C ARG A 21 31.09 6.48 5.88
N LEU A 22 30.03 7.29 5.81
CA LEU A 22 28.98 7.12 4.81
C LEU A 22 29.51 7.23 3.38
N GLU A 23 30.39 8.19 3.10
CA GLU A 23 31.03 8.31 1.79
C GLU A 23 31.86 7.07 1.43
N VAL A 24 32.60 6.50 2.39
CA VAL A 24 33.33 5.24 2.19
C VAL A 24 32.36 4.10 1.90
N MET A 25 31.25 4.00 2.64
CA MET A 25 30.23 2.96 2.43
C MET A 25 29.57 3.11 1.05
N ARG A 26 29.23 4.33 0.62
CA ARG A 26 28.70 4.62 -0.71
C ARG A 26 29.69 4.19 -1.80
N ALA A 27 30.96 4.55 -1.67
CA ALA A 27 32.00 4.18 -2.63
C ALA A 27 32.17 2.65 -2.73
N GLN A 28 32.18 1.96 -1.60
CA GLN A 28 32.26 0.50 -1.55
C GLN A 28 31.05 -0.17 -2.21
N THR A 29 29.85 0.35 -1.97
CA THR A 29 28.62 -0.19 -2.54
C THR A 29 28.55 0.05 -4.05
N ARG A 30 28.95 1.24 -4.54
CA ARG A 30 29.08 1.52 -5.98
C ARG A 30 30.11 0.60 -6.66
N GLN A 31 31.19 0.28 -5.96
CA GLN A 31 32.18 -0.67 -6.48
C GLN A 31 31.62 -2.09 -6.60
N LEU A 32 30.84 -2.55 -5.61
CA LEU A 32 30.16 -3.85 -5.63
C LEU A 32 29.10 -3.92 -6.75
N ASP A 33 28.35 -2.84 -6.95
CA ASP A 33 27.39 -2.72 -8.06
C ASP A 33 28.10 -2.81 -9.42
N ALA A 34 29.16 -2.03 -9.62
CA ALA A 34 29.96 -2.06 -10.84
C ALA A 34 30.65 -3.40 -11.07
N GLU A 35 31.02 -4.13 -10.01
CA GLU A 35 31.59 -5.47 -10.10
C GLU A 35 30.52 -6.51 -10.47
N GLY A 36 29.30 -6.39 -9.90
CA GLY A 36 28.15 -7.20 -10.26
C GLY A 36 27.83 -7.07 -11.75
N HIS A 37 27.77 -5.85 -12.27
CA HIS A 37 27.56 -5.60 -13.70
C HIS A 37 28.69 -6.11 -14.61
N ARG A 38 29.95 -6.04 -14.19
CA ARG A 38 31.09 -6.58 -14.96
C ARG A 38 31.09 -8.11 -15.03
N ARG A 39 30.71 -8.81 -13.97
CA ARG A 39 30.55 -10.27 -13.95
C ARG A 39 29.43 -10.75 -14.87
N ALA A 40 28.53 -9.86 -15.27
CA ALA A 40 27.45 -10.12 -16.22
C ALA A 40 27.93 -10.57 -17.60
N SER A 41 29.15 -10.21 -17.98
CA SER A 41 29.67 -10.44 -19.34
C SER A 41 30.47 -11.73 -19.48
N ALA A 42 30.67 -12.55 -18.43
CA ALA A 42 31.74 -13.58 -18.47
C ALA A 42 31.43 -14.88 -17.65
N GLY A 43 30.19 -15.30 -17.40
CA GLY A 43 29.99 -16.48 -16.55
C GLY A 43 28.80 -17.40 -16.92
N PRO A 44 28.76 -18.65 -16.42
CA PRO A 44 27.68 -19.60 -16.67
C PRO A 44 26.37 -19.17 -15.98
N VAL A 45 25.24 -19.69 -16.50
CA VAL A 45 23.85 -19.30 -16.12
C VAL A 45 23.55 -19.37 -14.61
N THR A 46 24.16 -20.27 -13.87
CA THR A 46 24.02 -20.37 -12.40
C THR A 46 24.56 -19.13 -11.65
N GLY A 47 25.49 -18.39 -12.24
CA GLY A 47 26.00 -17.13 -11.69
C GLY A 47 25.09 -15.92 -11.92
N LEU A 48 24.04 -16.05 -12.75
CA LEU A 48 23.13 -14.93 -13.06
C LEU A 48 22.22 -14.58 -11.88
N VAL A 49 21.68 -15.56 -11.20
CA VAL A 49 20.77 -15.35 -10.04
C VAL A 49 21.52 -14.73 -8.85
N GLU A 50 22.75 -15.25 -8.57
CA GLU A 50 23.59 -14.67 -7.49
C GLU A 50 24.01 -13.24 -7.83
N ARG A 51 24.30 -12.98 -9.09
CA ARG A 51 24.65 -11.65 -9.60
C ARG A 51 23.48 -10.67 -9.48
N ASP A 52 22.29 -11.06 -9.97
CA ASP A 52 21.11 -10.20 -9.96
C ASP A 52 20.71 -9.88 -8.52
N ALA A 53 20.80 -10.86 -7.62
CA ALA A 53 20.63 -10.64 -6.18
C ALA A 53 21.70 -9.70 -5.60
N MET A 54 22.95 -9.75 -6.09
CA MET A 54 24.02 -8.86 -5.64
C MET A 54 23.81 -7.43 -6.15
N VAL A 55 23.45 -7.24 -7.42
CA VAL A 55 23.16 -5.94 -8.02
C VAL A 55 21.93 -5.31 -7.36
N LEU A 56 20.85 -6.07 -7.18
CA LEU A 56 19.63 -5.60 -6.48
C LEU A 56 19.94 -5.17 -5.04
N ARG A 57 20.73 -5.95 -4.30
CA ARG A 57 21.15 -5.59 -2.93
C ARG A 57 22.04 -4.35 -2.90
N ALA A 58 22.94 -4.21 -3.85
CA ALA A 58 23.80 -3.04 -3.97
C ALA A 58 22.99 -1.79 -4.31
N ALA A 59 22.06 -1.89 -5.26
CA ALA A 59 21.15 -0.80 -5.63
C ALA A 59 20.26 -0.35 -4.46
N ALA A 60 19.62 -1.30 -3.77
CA ALA A 60 18.82 -1.02 -2.58
C ALA A 60 19.65 -0.34 -1.47
N ARG A 61 20.88 -0.83 -1.25
CA ARG A 61 21.78 -0.22 -0.26
C ARG A 61 22.24 1.18 -0.66
N LEU A 62 22.48 1.43 -1.96
CA LEU A 62 22.79 2.78 -2.45
C LEU A 62 21.61 3.72 -2.25
N ALA A 63 20.39 3.29 -2.59
CA ALA A 63 19.19 4.09 -2.38
C ALA A 63 18.99 4.45 -0.89
N GLU A 64 19.21 3.48 0.02
CA GLU A 64 19.18 3.72 1.47
C GLU A 64 20.24 4.75 1.91
N LEU A 65 21.46 4.67 1.37
CA LEU A 65 22.56 5.57 1.70
C LEU A 65 22.40 6.96 1.07
N ASP A 66 21.89 7.05 -0.16
CA ASP A 66 21.74 8.30 -0.89
C ASP A 66 20.51 9.09 -0.41
N GLY A 67 19.47 8.43 0.11
CA GLY A 67 18.31 9.08 0.73
C GLY A 67 18.59 9.76 2.07
N GLN A 68 19.81 9.64 2.61
CA GLN A 68 20.17 10.13 3.96
C GLN A 68 21.10 11.36 3.89
N GLU A 69 20.65 12.44 3.26
CA GLU A 69 21.45 13.67 3.21
C GLU A 69 21.25 14.57 4.44
N GLU A 70 20.12 14.49 5.12
CA GLU A 70 19.81 15.37 6.27
C GLU A 70 19.66 14.57 7.57
N GLY A 71 20.34 15.06 8.63
CA GLY A 71 20.09 14.64 10.01
C GLY A 71 20.37 13.16 10.30
N VAL A 72 21.44 12.59 9.74
CA VAL A 72 21.84 11.20 9.97
C VAL A 72 21.96 10.89 11.45
N VAL A 73 22.45 11.84 12.26
CA VAL A 73 22.50 11.78 13.72
C VAL A 73 21.55 12.82 14.27
N PHE A 74 20.67 12.45 15.19
CA PHE A 74 19.70 13.36 15.81
C PHE A 74 19.63 13.23 17.33
N GLY A 75 20.29 12.24 17.91
CA GLY A 75 20.22 12.00 19.34
C GLY A 75 21.49 11.43 19.94
N ARG A 76 21.63 11.60 21.27
CA ARG A 76 22.64 10.97 22.08
C ARG A 76 22.02 10.56 23.41
N LEU A 77 22.40 9.37 23.88
CA LEU A 77 22.11 8.84 25.20
C LEU A 77 23.42 8.65 25.97
N ASP A 78 23.50 9.19 27.17
CA ASP A 78 24.56 8.89 28.12
C ASP A 78 23.95 8.02 29.21
N PHE A 79 24.60 6.88 29.51
CA PHE A 79 24.16 5.92 30.49
C PHE A 79 24.95 6.04 31.80
N ASP A 80 24.39 5.50 32.87
CA ASP A 80 24.98 5.53 34.22
C ASP A 80 26.23 4.65 34.38
N ASP A 81 26.44 3.70 33.47
CA ASP A 81 27.61 2.84 33.35
C ASP A 81 28.75 3.49 32.53
N GLY A 82 28.54 4.72 32.04
CA GLY A 82 29.51 5.51 31.27
C GLY A 82 29.48 5.25 29.77
N TYR A 83 28.62 4.34 29.28
CA TYR A 83 28.43 4.17 27.84
C TYR A 83 27.67 5.35 27.24
N THR A 84 27.96 5.64 25.96
CA THR A 84 27.28 6.67 25.17
C THR A 84 26.87 6.10 23.84
N TYR A 85 25.57 6.21 23.49
CA TYR A 85 25.07 5.89 22.17
C TYR A 85 24.63 7.14 21.44
N ARG A 86 24.99 7.26 20.17
CA ARG A 86 24.41 8.23 19.27
C ARG A 86 23.33 7.56 18.47
N ILE A 87 22.18 8.20 18.40
CA ILE A 87 20.99 7.70 17.75
C ILE A 87 20.82 8.42 16.43
N GLY A 88 20.52 7.66 15.38
CA GLY A 88 20.37 8.21 14.05
C GLY A 88 19.39 7.43 13.20
N ARG A 89 19.21 7.91 11.97
CA ARG A 89 18.27 7.29 11.00
C ARG A 89 18.77 5.98 10.45
N LEU A 90 20.08 5.81 10.42
CA LEU A 90 20.78 4.66 9.89
C LEU A 90 21.86 4.21 10.86
N GLY A 91 22.05 2.91 11.01
CA GLY A 91 23.15 2.34 11.75
C GLY A 91 24.47 2.48 10.99
N VAL A 92 25.45 3.19 11.58
CA VAL A 92 26.78 3.38 11.00
C VAL A 92 27.82 2.78 11.94
N ARG A 93 28.71 1.96 11.37
CA ARG A 93 29.84 1.36 12.11
C ARG A 93 31.15 1.87 11.56
N ASP A 94 32.15 2.01 12.43
CA ASP A 94 33.51 2.34 12.02
C ASP A 94 34.23 1.13 11.37
N GLU A 95 35.53 1.25 11.16
CA GLU A 95 36.36 0.20 10.55
C GLU A 95 36.56 -1.01 11.49
N ASP A 96 36.53 -0.76 12.80
CA ASP A 96 36.62 -1.78 13.83
C ASP A 96 35.25 -2.43 14.15
N ARG A 97 34.20 -2.06 13.39
CA ARG A 97 32.81 -2.48 13.55
C ARG A 97 32.12 -1.94 14.83
N GLU A 98 32.72 -0.98 15.51
CA GLU A 98 32.07 -0.30 16.63
C GLU A 98 30.96 0.64 16.14
N PRO A 99 29.85 0.76 16.85
CA PRO A 99 28.73 1.59 16.43
C PRO A 99 29.08 3.08 16.59
N LEU A 100 29.24 3.79 15.49
CA LEU A 100 29.28 5.27 15.48
C LEU A 100 27.88 5.86 15.65
N VAL A 101 26.88 5.21 15.04
CA VAL A 101 25.47 5.58 15.15
C VAL A 101 24.63 4.30 15.30
N VAL A 102 23.76 4.30 16.28
CA VAL A 102 22.75 3.25 16.50
C VAL A 102 21.49 3.65 15.74
N ASP A 103 20.99 2.75 14.92
CA ASP A 103 19.72 2.94 14.22
C ASP A 103 18.57 3.14 15.21
N TRP A 104 17.72 4.13 14.99
CA TRP A 104 16.59 4.45 15.87
C TRP A 104 15.62 3.28 16.06
N ARG A 105 15.54 2.38 15.08
CA ARG A 105 14.70 1.17 15.12
C ARG A 105 15.25 0.09 16.03
N ALA A 106 16.55 0.11 16.29
CA ALA A 106 17.20 -0.89 17.13
C ALA A 106 16.67 -0.84 18.58
N PRO A 107 16.60 -2.01 19.28
CA PRO A 107 16.20 -2.04 20.69
C PRO A 107 17.05 -1.14 21.60
N ALA A 108 18.35 -0.99 21.33
CA ALA A 108 19.26 -0.13 22.09
C ALA A 108 18.91 1.37 21.98
N ALA A 109 18.16 1.79 20.96
CA ALA A 109 17.69 3.16 20.81
C ALA A 109 16.37 3.44 21.54
N ALA A 110 15.63 2.41 21.99
CA ALA A 110 14.33 2.59 22.64
C ALA A 110 14.36 3.54 23.86
N PRO A 111 15.40 3.55 24.72
CA PRO A 111 15.48 4.51 25.83
C PRO A 111 15.45 5.97 25.40
N PHE A 112 15.86 6.29 24.17
CA PHE A 112 15.79 7.68 23.65
C PHE A 112 14.36 8.24 23.64
N TYR A 113 13.37 7.36 23.44
CA TYR A 113 11.95 7.73 23.37
C TYR A 113 11.21 7.49 24.67
N ARG A 114 11.64 6.51 25.48
CA ARG A 114 10.89 5.99 26.64
C ARG A 114 11.38 6.45 27.97
N ALA A 115 12.67 6.78 28.07
CA ALA A 115 13.25 7.20 29.35
C ALA A 115 12.60 8.51 29.85
N THR A 116 12.25 8.52 31.14
CA THR A 116 11.67 9.67 31.83
C THR A 116 12.35 9.84 33.18
N PRO A 117 12.27 11.03 33.84
CA PRO A 117 12.81 11.19 35.19
C PRO A 117 12.26 10.18 36.21
N GLY A 118 11.04 9.69 36.03
CA GLY A 118 10.42 8.65 36.87
C GLY A 118 10.86 7.22 36.52
N GLU A 119 11.30 6.98 35.28
CA GLU A 119 11.75 5.70 34.75
C GLU A 119 12.92 5.91 33.79
N PRO A 120 14.14 6.20 34.27
CA PRO A 120 15.26 6.64 33.44
C PRO A 120 15.87 5.55 32.57
N LEU A 121 15.55 4.27 32.76
CA LEU A 121 16.05 3.13 31.98
C LEU A 121 17.59 3.07 31.88
N GLY A 122 18.31 3.52 32.92
CA GLY A 122 19.78 3.62 32.94
C GLY A 122 20.33 4.85 32.25
N VAL A 123 19.51 5.72 31.68
CA VAL A 123 19.94 6.94 31.00
C VAL A 123 20.08 8.08 31.99
N THR A 124 21.25 8.72 32.01
CA THR A 124 21.53 9.91 32.82
C THR A 124 21.18 11.20 32.09
N ARG A 125 21.48 11.25 30.78
CA ARG A 125 21.17 12.39 29.91
C ARG A 125 20.69 11.92 28.55
N ARG A 126 19.63 12.53 28.06
CA ARG A 126 19.19 12.49 26.68
C ARG A 126 19.49 13.82 26.02
N ARG A 127 20.25 13.81 24.91
CA ARG A 127 20.56 14.98 24.11
C ARG A 127 19.90 14.88 22.74
N VAL A 128 19.14 15.89 22.34
CA VAL A 128 18.66 16.06 20.98
C VAL A 128 19.68 16.89 20.21
N ILE A 129 20.08 16.39 19.04
CA ILE A 129 21.06 17.03 18.15
C ILE A 129 20.32 17.49 16.90
N THR A 130 20.28 18.81 16.69
CA THR A 130 19.68 19.39 15.49
C THR A 130 20.75 19.62 14.45
N CYS A 131 20.62 18.98 13.28
CA CYS A 131 21.53 19.13 12.15
C CYS A 131 20.86 19.84 10.98
N ALA A 132 21.64 20.59 10.20
CA ALA A 132 21.29 21.07 8.86
C ALA A 132 22.31 20.45 7.89
N GLY A 133 21.91 19.39 7.19
CA GLY A 133 22.85 18.52 6.47
C GLY A 133 23.89 17.93 7.44
N PRO A 134 25.19 17.99 7.10
CA PRO A 134 26.27 17.50 7.97
C PRO A 134 26.62 18.45 9.12
N ARG A 135 25.93 19.59 9.26
CA ARG A 135 26.28 20.62 10.24
C ARG A 135 25.37 20.58 11.47
N VAL A 136 25.96 20.50 12.66
CA VAL A 136 25.24 20.64 13.94
C VAL A 136 24.88 22.09 14.16
N VAL A 137 23.59 22.40 14.30
CA VAL A 137 23.06 23.76 14.46
C VAL A 137 22.42 24.01 15.82
N GLY A 138 22.15 22.95 16.59
CA GLY A 138 21.55 23.08 17.92
C GLY A 138 21.69 21.81 18.75
N LEU A 139 21.70 21.98 20.07
CA LEU A 139 21.71 20.91 21.06
C LEU A 139 20.70 21.26 22.14
N ASP A 140 19.97 20.25 22.60
CA ASP A 140 19.05 20.36 23.74
C ASP A 140 19.21 19.12 24.64
N ASP A 141 19.50 19.34 25.91
CA ASP A 141 19.71 18.27 26.89
C ASP A 141 18.55 18.13 27.86
N GLU A 142 18.21 16.89 28.17
CA GLU A 142 17.31 16.54 29.25
C GLU A 142 18.06 15.61 30.21
N VAL A 143 18.21 16.06 31.46
CA VAL A 143 18.82 15.28 32.55
C VAL A 143 17.73 14.44 33.21
N LEU A 144 17.88 13.11 33.21
CA LEU A 144 16.87 12.17 33.68
C LEU A 144 17.14 11.64 35.09
N THR A 145 18.32 11.97 35.65
CA THR A 145 18.70 11.54 37.01
C THR A 145 19.14 12.74 37.84
N ALA A 146 19.07 12.62 39.16
CA ALA A 146 19.50 13.68 40.10
C ALA A 146 21.03 13.84 40.21
N ARG A 147 21.82 13.20 39.36
CA ARG A 147 23.27 13.32 39.34
C ARG A 147 23.67 14.58 38.58
N ASP A 148 24.69 15.30 39.06
CA ASP A 148 25.30 16.37 38.28
C ASP A 148 25.87 15.79 36.97
N VAL A 149 25.42 16.31 35.86
CA VAL A 149 25.87 15.93 34.51
C VAL A 149 26.56 17.13 33.88
N ASP A 150 27.86 16.99 33.60
CA ASP A 150 28.66 18.05 32.98
C ASP A 150 28.21 18.36 31.56
N GLY A 151 28.30 19.67 31.17
CA GLY A 151 28.08 20.12 29.81
C GLY A 151 26.60 20.06 29.33
N VAL A 152 25.67 20.29 30.26
CA VAL A 152 24.23 20.40 29.95
C VAL A 152 23.92 21.67 29.18
N VAL A 153 23.15 21.58 28.09
CA VAL A 153 22.80 22.70 27.21
C VAL A 153 21.30 22.68 26.90
N GLY A 154 20.64 23.84 27.06
CA GLY A 154 19.23 24.06 26.66
C GLY A 154 18.21 23.80 27.77
N GLU A 155 17.06 24.43 27.65
CA GLU A 155 15.86 24.19 28.46
C GLU A 155 14.69 23.84 27.55
N GLY A 156 14.42 22.55 27.33
CA GLY A 156 13.18 22.07 26.75
C GLY A 156 13.10 22.03 25.21
N ALA A 157 13.84 21.10 24.60
CA ALA A 157 13.94 20.87 23.15
C ALA A 157 12.62 20.69 22.41
N LEU A 158 11.62 20.06 23.04
CA LEU A 158 10.39 19.66 22.38
C LEU A 158 9.55 20.85 21.90
N LEU A 159 9.39 21.87 22.75
CA LEU A 159 8.62 23.09 22.42
C LEU A 159 9.30 23.91 21.32
N THR A 160 10.62 23.97 21.32
CA THR A 160 11.40 24.74 20.33
C THR A 160 11.40 24.07 18.96
N SER A 161 11.41 22.73 18.90
CA SER A 161 11.37 21.99 17.64
C SER A 161 9.98 22.06 16.99
N LEU A 162 8.91 22.00 17.79
CA LEU A 162 7.53 22.10 17.32
C LEU A 162 7.16 23.50 16.83
N THR A 163 7.75 24.57 17.42
CA THR A 163 7.55 25.96 16.98
C THR A 163 8.30 26.31 15.70
N ARG A 164 9.42 25.65 15.41
CA ARG A 164 10.20 25.85 14.17
C ARG A 164 9.64 25.10 12.96
N ALA A 165 8.74 24.15 13.15
CA ALA A 165 8.18 23.31 12.09
C ALA A 165 7.08 24.02 11.25
N ARG A 166 7.28 25.29 10.88
CA ARG A 166 6.41 26.04 9.98
C ARG A 166 6.81 25.81 8.52
N GLY A 167 6.45 24.67 7.96
CA GLY A 167 6.66 24.38 6.54
C GLY A 167 5.56 23.45 6.02
N ALA A 168 5.12 23.68 4.78
CA ALA A 168 4.05 22.94 4.11
C ALA A 168 4.37 21.46 3.81
N HIS A 169 5.51 20.95 4.26
CA HIS A 169 5.93 19.58 4.07
C HIS A 169 6.05 18.90 5.44
N MET A 170 5.40 17.76 5.57
CA MET A 170 5.54 16.89 6.74
C MET A 170 7.00 16.45 6.83
N ARG A 171 7.72 16.96 7.82
CA ARG A 171 9.10 16.56 8.08
C ARG A 171 9.11 15.28 8.89
N ASP A 172 10.15 14.50 8.68
CA ASP A 172 10.42 13.32 9.48
C ASP A 172 10.48 13.68 10.97
N ILE A 173 9.69 12.98 11.79
CA ILE A 173 9.56 13.21 13.23
C ILE A 173 10.42 12.27 14.08
N VAL A 174 11.33 11.49 13.47
CA VAL A 174 12.11 10.47 14.21
C VAL A 174 12.76 11.03 15.47
N ALA A 175 13.23 12.28 15.43
CA ALA A 175 13.82 12.93 16.59
C ALA A 175 12.81 13.38 17.67
N THR A 176 11.51 13.45 17.35
CA THR A 176 10.46 14.00 18.21
C THR A 176 9.33 13.00 18.54
N ILE A 177 9.54 11.71 18.24
CA ILE A 177 8.60 10.63 18.59
C ILE A 177 8.37 10.64 20.10
N GLN A 178 7.11 10.68 20.50
CA GLN A 178 6.71 10.63 21.90
C GLN A 178 6.62 9.18 22.40
N ARG A 179 6.60 9.00 23.72
CA ARG A 179 6.55 7.68 24.36
C ARG A 179 5.39 6.84 23.84
N GLU A 180 4.18 7.40 23.79
CA GLU A 180 2.98 6.70 23.32
C GLU A 180 3.07 6.33 21.85
N GLN A 181 3.69 7.19 21.05
CA GLN A 181 3.97 6.93 19.63
C GLN A 181 5.01 5.82 19.48
N ASP A 182 6.10 5.83 20.25
CA ASP A 182 7.11 4.77 20.25
C ASP A 182 6.54 3.43 20.70
N GLU A 183 5.67 3.41 21.71
CA GLU A 183 4.96 2.21 22.14
C GLU A 183 4.10 1.63 21.01
N ALA A 184 3.43 2.48 20.23
CA ALA A 184 2.61 2.06 19.09
C ALA A 184 3.49 1.57 17.92
N ILE A 185 4.59 2.25 17.62
CA ILE A 185 5.54 1.85 16.59
C ILE A 185 6.12 0.46 16.88
N ARG A 186 6.57 0.25 18.12
CA ARG A 186 7.25 -1.00 18.54
C ARG A 186 6.30 -2.09 19.05
N ALA A 187 5.00 -1.90 18.96
CA ALA A 187 4.04 -2.93 19.33
C ALA A 187 4.27 -4.23 18.52
N PRO A 188 4.01 -5.41 19.07
CA PRO A 188 4.25 -6.69 18.39
C PRO A 188 3.60 -6.74 16.99
N ALA A 189 4.28 -7.39 16.04
CA ALA A 189 3.82 -7.54 14.66
C ALA A 189 2.63 -8.49 14.51
N HIS A 190 2.39 -9.40 15.45
CA HIS A 190 1.34 -10.42 15.36
C HIS A 190 -0.04 -9.87 15.78
N GLY A 191 -1.09 -10.41 15.19
CA GLY A 191 -2.47 -10.03 15.51
C GLY A 191 -2.86 -8.68 14.90
N VAL A 192 -3.79 -8.00 15.58
CA VAL A 192 -4.30 -6.69 15.15
C VAL A 192 -3.94 -5.64 16.20
N THR A 193 -3.32 -4.56 15.76
CA THR A 193 -3.05 -3.38 16.58
C THR A 193 -3.89 -2.22 16.06
N VAL A 194 -4.75 -1.65 16.89
CA VAL A 194 -5.49 -0.42 16.59
C VAL A 194 -4.77 0.75 17.23
N ILE A 195 -4.44 1.77 16.47
CA ILE A 195 -3.83 3.01 16.93
C ILE A 195 -4.87 4.12 16.73
N THR A 196 -5.39 4.62 17.82
CA THR A 196 -6.43 5.64 17.81
C THR A 196 -5.91 6.95 18.39
N GLY A 197 -6.49 8.06 17.93
CA GLY A 197 -6.16 9.39 18.41
C GLY A 197 -6.84 10.44 17.56
N GLY A 198 -7.06 11.62 18.10
CA GLY A 198 -7.73 12.69 17.39
C GLY A 198 -6.86 13.39 16.34
N PRO A 199 -7.32 14.52 15.83
CA PRO A 199 -6.59 15.31 14.83
C PRO A 199 -5.22 15.75 15.32
N GLY A 200 -4.19 15.62 14.48
CA GLY A 200 -2.86 16.12 14.79
C GLY A 200 -2.06 15.33 15.83
N THR A 201 -2.47 14.10 16.19
CA THR A 201 -1.73 13.23 17.12
C THR A 201 -0.59 12.46 16.44
N GLY A 202 -0.42 12.61 15.12
CA GLY A 202 0.65 11.95 14.37
C GLY A 202 0.35 10.51 13.96
N LYS A 203 -0.94 10.09 13.93
CA LYS A 203 -1.37 8.72 13.57
C LYS A 203 -0.70 8.16 12.32
N THR A 204 -0.81 8.87 11.21
CA THR A 204 -0.22 8.48 9.93
C THR A 204 1.30 8.30 10.03
N GLN A 205 1.97 9.22 10.75
CA GLN A 205 3.42 9.13 10.97
C GLN A 205 3.77 7.88 11.78
N VAL A 206 3.03 7.60 12.84
CA VAL A 206 3.20 6.39 13.65
C VAL A 206 3.01 5.14 12.78
N ALA A 207 2.03 5.14 11.88
CA ALA A 207 1.79 4.03 10.94
C ALA A 207 2.99 3.78 10.03
N LEU A 208 3.58 4.84 9.46
CA LEU A 208 4.75 4.76 8.58
C LEU A 208 6.02 4.32 9.31
N HIS A 209 6.27 4.93 10.48
CA HIS A 209 7.40 4.52 11.31
C HIS A 209 7.26 3.09 11.81
N ARG A 210 6.02 2.63 12.05
CA ARG A 210 5.74 1.24 12.37
C ARG A 210 6.03 0.32 11.19
N ALA A 211 5.65 0.69 9.96
CA ALA A 211 6.03 -0.06 8.77
C ALA A 211 7.55 -0.23 8.70
N ALA A 212 8.30 0.87 8.79
CA ALA A 212 9.76 0.86 8.79
C ALA A 212 10.36 0.04 9.94
N TYR A 213 9.77 0.10 11.13
CA TYR A 213 10.20 -0.70 12.28
C TYR A 213 9.98 -2.20 12.07
N LEU A 214 8.83 -2.61 11.53
CA LEU A 214 8.51 -4.02 11.26
C LEU A 214 9.44 -4.60 10.19
N LEU A 215 9.68 -3.88 9.10
CA LEU A 215 10.62 -4.25 8.05
C LEU A 215 12.05 -4.38 8.57
N TYR A 216 12.46 -3.49 9.46
CA TYR A 216 13.79 -3.53 10.07
C TYR A 216 13.97 -4.72 11.01
N THR A 217 12.97 -4.99 11.88
CA THR A 217 13.09 -5.99 12.96
C THR A 217 12.89 -7.41 12.48
N ASP A 218 12.10 -7.63 11.43
CA ASP A 218 11.77 -8.97 10.93
C ASP A 218 11.89 -9.00 9.40
N ARG A 219 13.09 -8.66 8.91
CA ARG A 219 13.40 -8.64 7.47
C ARG A 219 13.11 -9.96 6.77
N GLY A 220 13.36 -11.09 7.45
CA GLY A 220 13.11 -12.42 6.87
C GLY A 220 11.63 -12.70 6.61
N ARG A 221 10.74 -12.01 7.31
CA ARG A 221 9.28 -12.18 7.17
C ARG A 221 8.64 -11.16 6.24
N PHE A 222 9.10 -9.92 6.26
CA PHE A 222 8.45 -8.79 5.59
C PHE A 222 9.20 -8.28 4.35
N THR A 223 10.19 -9.01 3.83
CA THR A 223 10.84 -8.70 2.53
C THR A 223 9.87 -8.90 1.36
N ASP A 224 10.23 -8.34 0.22
CA ASP A 224 9.60 -8.58 -1.08
C ASP A 224 8.15 -8.11 -1.21
N GLY A 225 7.85 -6.89 -0.69
CA GLY A 225 6.53 -6.27 -0.89
C GLY A 225 5.39 -6.89 -0.08
N ARG A 226 5.70 -7.68 0.96
CA ARG A 226 4.69 -8.35 1.78
C ARG A 226 4.01 -7.47 2.83
N VAL A 227 4.30 -6.18 2.83
CA VAL A 227 3.60 -5.17 3.64
C VAL A 227 2.80 -4.27 2.73
N LEU A 228 1.49 -4.22 2.94
CA LEU A 228 0.57 -3.31 2.24
C LEU A 228 0.20 -2.15 3.15
N VAL A 229 0.33 -0.93 2.65
CA VAL A 229 -0.25 0.26 3.27
C VAL A 229 -1.40 0.76 2.40
N VAL A 230 -2.58 0.80 2.99
CA VAL A 230 -3.80 1.31 2.35
C VAL A 230 -4.10 2.70 2.89
N GLY A 231 -4.11 3.67 2.00
CA GLY A 231 -4.45 5.06 2.29
C GLY A 231 -5.81 5.48 1.73
N PRO A 232 -6.33 6.63 2.18
CA PRO A 232 -7.64 7.13 1.76
C PRO A 232 -7.67 7.65 0.31
N SER A 233 -6.54 8.04 -0.27
CA SER A 233 -6.46 8.63 -1.62
C SER A 233 -5.09 8.44 -2.27
N THR A 234 -5.03 8.63 -3.59
CA THR A 234 -3.78 8.60 -4.39
C THR A 234 -2.79 9.69 -3.97
N VAL A 235 -3.28 10.89 -3.69
CA VAL A 235 -2.45 12.00 -3.18
C VAL A 235 -1.76 11.62 -1.87
N PHE A 236 -2.46 10.90 -1.03
CA PHE A 236 -1.91 10.40 0.24
C PHE A 236 -0.83 9.35 0.00
N THR A 237 -1.05 8.39 -0.88
CA THR A 237 -0.08 7.34 -1.19
C THR A 237 1.16 7.88 -1.89
N GLU A 238 1.02 8.82 -2.81
CA GLU A 238 2.14 9.54 -3.42
C GLU A 238 2.98 10.30 -2.39
N TYR A 239 2.30 10.95 -1.44
CA TYR A 239 2.97 11.63 -0.34
C TYR A 239 3.78 10.67 0.51
N ILE A 240 3.20 9.52 0.91
CA ILE A 240 3.88 8.48 1.69
C ILE A 240 5.06 7.89 0.91
N GLY A 241 4.90 7.66 -0.40
CA GLY A 241 5.96 7.15 -1.27
C GLY A 241 7.22 8.02 -1.28
N ARG A 242 7.10 9.31 -0.95
CA ARG A 242 8.25 10.22 -0.79
C ARG A 242 8.88 10.16 0.60
N VAL A 243 8.12 9.77 1.62
CA VAL A 243 8.58 9.72 3.03
C VAL A 243 9.28 8.41 3.35
N LEU A 244 8.78 7.27 2.87
CA LEU A 244 9.31 5.94 3.18
C LEU A 244 10.79 5.74 2.83
N PRO A 245 11.29 6.18 1.67
CA PRO A 245 12.73 6.10 1.38
C PRO A 245 13.59 6.84 2.39
N GLY A 246 13.10 7.99 2.92
CA GLY A 246 13.74 8.72 4.01
C GLY A 246 13.81 7.95 5.32
N LEU A 247 12.97 6.92 5.50
CA LEU A 247 13.00 6.00 6.64
C LEU A 247 13.84 4.75 6.37
N GLY A 248 14.44 4.65 5.16
CA GLY A 248 15.29 3.53 4.75
C GLY A 248 14.53 2.31 4.25
N GLU A 249 13.28 2.49 3.77
CA GLU A 249 12.43 1.38 3.32
C GLU A 249 11.74 1.72 2.00
N ASP A 250 11.91 0.86 1.00
CA ASP A 250 11.33 0.98 -0.35
C ASP A 250 10.47 -0.24 -0.75
N SER A 251 10.45 -1.28 0.07
CA SER A 251 9.78 -2.56 -0.21
C SER A 251 8.32 -2.63 0.28
N VAL A 252 7.65 -1.49 0.48
CA VAL A 252 6.26 -1.41 0.93
C VAL A 252 5.34 -1.18 -0.26
N HIS A 253 4.29 -1.98 -0.40
CA HIS A 253 3.25 -1.72 -1.37
C HIS A 253 2.31 -0.64 -0.85
N LEU A 254 2.22 0.46 -1.58
CA LEU A 254 1.32 1.58 -1.29
C LEU A 254 0.15 1.55 -2.25
N ARG A 255 -1.07 1.53 -1.73
CA ARG A 255 -2.29 1.58 -2.54
C ARG A 255 -3.32 2.50 -1.90
N ALA A 256 -3.95 3.34 -2.70
CA ALA A 256 -5.18 3.99 -2.28
C ALA A 256 -6.34 2.98 -2.29
N ILE A 257 -7.37 3.22 -1.47
CA ILE A 257 -8.56 2.36 -1.46
C ILE A 257 -9.19 2.25 -2.86
N GLY A 258 -9.15 3.33 -3.65
CA GLY A 258 -9.63 3.38 -5.04
C GLY A 258 -8.72 2.69 -6.07
N GLU A 259 -7.58 2.14 -5.66
CA GLU A 259 -6.59 1.44 -6.49
C GLU A 259 -6.45 -0.03 -6.13
N LEU A 260 -7.23 -0.53 -5.16
CA LEU A 260 -7.12 -1.92 -4.70
C LEU A 260 -7.63 -2.95 -5.71
N PHE A 261 -8.31 -2.55 -6.76
CA PHE A 261 -8.65 -3.40 -7.87
C PHE A 261 -7.76 -3.09 -9.07
N ASP A 262 -7.04 -4.08 -9.57
CA ASP A 262 -6.05 -3.89 -10.63
C ASP A 262 -6.67 -3.35 -11.92
N GLY A 263 -5.98 -2.40 -12.53
CA GLY A 263 -6.43 -1.72 -13.74
C GLY A 263 -7.50 -0.64 -13.52
N VAL A 264 -7.87 -0.35 -12.27
CA VAL A 264 -8.81 0.73 -11.92
C VAL A 264 -8.13 1.74 -11.01
N VAL A 265 -8.25 3.02 -11.35
CA VAL A 265 -7.83 4.15 -10.51
C VAL A 265 -9.04 5.05 -10.29
N ALA A 266 -9.65 4.97 -9.11
CA ALA A 266 -10.81 5.75 -8.73
C ALA A 266 -10.44 6.79 -7.69
N THR A 267 -10.77 8.05 -7.95
CA THR A 267 -10.45 9.19 -7.05
C THR A 267 -11.70 9.89 -6.52
N ARG A 268 -12.82 9.76 -7.25
CA ARG A 268 -14.08 10.38 -6.89
C ARG A 268 -14.89 9.47 -5.97
N ARG A 269 -15.42 10.01 -4.88
CA ARG A 269 -16.42 9.33 -4.06
C ARG A 269 -17.83 9.67 -4.50
N ASP A 270 -18.74 8.73 -4.28
CA ASP A 270 -20.14 8.94 -4.55
C ASP A 270 -20.82 9.80 -3.45
N PRO A 271 -21.97 10.42 -3.77
CA PRO A 271 -22.82 11.05 -2.74
C PRO A 271 -23.21 10.04 -1.65
N ALA A 272 -23.34 10.51 -0.41
CA ALA A 272 -23.55 9.66 0.77
C ALA A 272 -24.70 8.63 0.63
N ALA A 273 -25.79 8.98 -0.06
CA ALA A 273 -26.90 8.07 -0.32
C ALA A 273 -26.50 6.89 -1.22
N VAL A 274 -25.70 7.14 -2.26
CA VAL A 274 -25.19 6.13 -3.19
C VAL A 274 -24.09 5.29 -2.52
N ALA A 275 -23.13 5.93 -1.86
CA ALA A 275 -22.07 5.27 -1.09
C ALA A 275 -22.64 4.33 -0.02
N ARG A 276 -23.75 4.70 0.61
CA ARG A 276 -24.48 3.83 1.55
C ARG A 276 -24.98 2.55 0.90
N VAL A 277 -25.56 2.64 -0.30
CA VAL A 277 -26.08 1.46 -1.00
C VAL A 277 -24.93 0.57 -1.46
N LYS A 278 -23.93 1.15 -2.14
CA LYS A 278 -22.78 0.42 -2.66
C LYS A 278 -21.91 -0.23 -1.56
N GLY A 279 -21.79 0.43 -0.42
CA GLY A 279 -20.99 -0.06 0.71
C GLY A 279 -21.64 -1.14 1.57
N ASP A 280 -22.94 -1.44 1.35
CA ASP A 280 -23.70 -2.39 2.15
C ASP A 280 -23.44 -3.84 1.70
N LEU A 281 -23.37 -4.79 2.65
CA LEU A 281 -23.15 -6.21 2.37
C LEU A 281 -24.29 -6.87 1.57
N THR A 282 -25.45 -6.26 1.49
CA THR A 282 -26.54 -6.74 0.61
C THR A 282 -26.12 -6.74 -0.85
N MET A 283 -25.14 -5.89 -1.22
CA MET A 283 -24.58 -5.88 -2.59
C MET A 283 -23.94 -7.20 -2.99
N VAL A 284 -23.40 -7.98 -2.06
CA VAL A 284 -22.84 -9.31 -2.36
C VAL A 284 -23.86 -10.18 -3.09
N ARG A 285 -25.11 -10.19 -2.62
CA ARG A 285 -26.18 -10.94 -3.25
C ARG A 285 -26.62 -10.32 -4.57
N VAL A 286 -26.77 -9.01 -4.61
CA VAL A 286 -27.15 -8.28 -5.83
C VAL A 286 -26.15 -8.52 -6.96
N LEU A 287 -24.84 -8.47 -6.63
CA LEU A 287 -23.76 -8.73 -7.60
C LEU A 287 -23.73 -10.19 -8.04
N ALA A 288 -24.00 -11.14 -7.14
CA ALA A 288 -24.10 -12.55 -7.50
C ALA A 288 -25.27 -12.79 -8.46
N ASP A 289 -26.44 -12.25 -8.16
CA ASP A 289 -27.59 -12.36 -9.04
C ASP A 289 -27.29 -11.72 -10.41
N LEU A 290 -26.67 -10.52 -10.41
CA LEU A 290 -26.32 -9.83 -11.64
C LEU A 290 -25.30 -10.63 -12.49
N ALA A 291 -24.26 -11.19 -11.88
CA ALA A 291 -23.22 -11.95 -12.55
C ALA A 291 -23.76 -13.24 -13.19
N TRP A 292 -24.65 -13.95 -12.50
CA TRP A 292 -25.28 -15.16 -13.01
C TRP A 292 -26.35 -14.89 -14.06
N ASP A 293 -27.05 -13.75 -13.97
CA ASP A 293 -28.17 -13.38 -14.83
C ASP A 293 -27.75 -12.47 -16.00
N THR A 294 -26.47 -12.06 -16.10
CA THR A 294 -25.98 -11.27 -17.23
C THR A 294 -26.36 -11.94 -18.54
N PRO A 295 -27.25 -11.36 -19.34
CA PRO A 295 -27.75 -12.02 -20.53
C PRO A 295 -26.62 -12.18 -21.54
N PRO A 296 -26.52 -13.36 -22.17
CA PRO A 296 -25.65 -13.48 -23.31
C PRO A 296 -26.17 -12.54 -24.41
N ASN A 297 -25.27 -11.88 -25.12
CA ASN A 297 -25.57 -11.38 -26.46
C ASN A 297 -25.83 -12.63 -27.34
N ALA A 298 -27.02 -13.21 -27.21
CA ALA A 298 -27.37 -14.40 -27.93
C ALA A 298 -27.46 -14.04 -29.41
N PRO A 299 -26.51 -14.44 -30.24
CA PRO A 299 -26.58 -14.16 -31.65
C PRO A 299 -27.74 -14.94 -32.25
N ASP A 300 -28.21 -14.47 -33.38
CA ASP A 300 -29.22 -15.13 -34.24
C ASP A 300 -28.98 -16.63 -34.52
N ARG A 301 -27.80 -17.14 -34.21
CA ARG A 301 -27.37 -18.53 -34.40
C ARG A 301 -27.90 -19.51 -33.37
N LEU A 302 -28.50 -19.08 -32.25
CA LEU A 302 -29.18 -19.92 -31.26
C LEU A 302 -30.72 -19.94 -31.48
N ARG A 303 -31.20 -19.44 -32.59
CA ARG A 303 -32.66 -19.35 -32.92
C ARG A 303 -33.37 -20.68 -32.97
N ASP A 304 -32.65 -21.77 -33.15
CA ASP A 304 -33.22 -23.10 -33.23
C ASP A 304 -33.53 -23.74 -31.87
N LEU A 305 -33.02 -23.13 -30.79
CA LEU A 305 -33.30 -23.51 -29.41
C LEU A 305 -34.34 -22.59 -28.80
N ALA A 306 -35.34 -23.17 -28.12
CA ALA A 306 -36.33 -22.36 -27.43
C ALA A 306 -35.67 -21.52 -26.32
N ALA A 307 -35.94 -20.23 -26.30
CA ALA A 307 -35.39 -19.31 -25.30
C ALA A 307 -35.68 -19.77 -23.85
N ASP A 308 -36.84 -20.38 -23.64
CA ASP A 308 -37.25 -20.92 -22.34
C ASP A 308 -36.37 -22.08 -21.88
N ASP A 309 -35.93 -22.96 -22.80
CA ASP A 309 -35.09 -24.11 -22.47
C ASP A 309 -33.65 -23.66 -22.14
N LEU A 310 -33.13 -22.64 -22.83
CA LEU A 310 -31.85 -22.02 -22.51
C LEU A 310 -31.89 -21.30 -21.16
N ALA A 311 -33.00 -20.62 -20.84
CA ALA A 311 -33.17 -19.96 -19.54
C ALA A 311 -33.24 -20.97 -18.38
N LYS A 312 -34.01 -22.05 -18.54
CA LYS A 312 -34.09 -23.14 -17.55
C LYS A 312 -32.73 -23.80 -17.34
N ALA A 313 -32.00 -24.05 -18.43
CA ALA A 313 -30.66 -24.61 -18.38
C ALA A 313 -29.68 -23.71 -17.56
N ARG A 314 -29.71 -22.39 -17.77
CA ARG A 314 -28.90 -21.45 -16.97
C ARG A 314 -29.21 -21.51 -15.49
N VAL A 315 -30.50 -21.56 -15.12
CA VAL A 315 -30.90 -21.64 -13.70
C VAL A 315 -30.40 -22.96 -13.08
N GLU A 316 -30.45 -24.06 -13.79
CA GLU A 316 -30.00 -25.38 -13.30
C GLU A 316 -28.44 -25.41 -13.19
N ILE A 317 -27.71 -24.84 -14.16
CA ILE A 317 -26.26 -24.71 -14.10
C ILE A 317 -25.86 -23.85 -12.89
N ARG A 318 -26.49 -22.67 -12.72
CA ARG A 318 -26.27 -21.82 -11.57
C ARG A 318 -26.42 -22.58 -10.25
N ARG A 319 -27.58 -23.28 -10.10
CA ARG A 319 -27.87 -24.03 -8.88
C ARG A 319 -26.80 -25.09 -8.55
N ARG A 320 -26.31 -25.82 -9.57
CA ARG A 320 -25.28 -26.85 -9.40
C ARG A 320 -23.93 -26.24 -9.08
N CYS A 321 -23.55 -25.19 -9.80
CA CYS A 321 -22.26 -24.56 -9.64
C CYS A 321 -22.15 -23.81 -8.30
N GLU A 322 -23.21 -23.09 -7.90
CA GLU A 322 -23.26 -22.44 -6.55
C GLU A 322 -23.15 -23.48 -5.43
N ALA A 323 -23.85 -24.62 -5.55
CA ALA A 323 -23.75 -25.70 -4.57
C ALA A 323 -22.35 -26.35 -4.52
N GLY A 324 -21.60 -26.32 -5.62
CA GLY A 324 -20.25 -26.84 -5.75
C GLY A 324 -19.14 -25.79 -5.50
N GLY A 325 -19.50 -24.52 -5.21
CA GLY A 325 -18.53 -23.44 -5.05
C GLY A 325 -17.80 -23.07 -6.35
N VAL A 326 -18.42 -23.30 -7.51
CA VAL A 326 -17.84 -23.02 -8.82
C VAL A 326 -18.24 -21.61 -9.26
N ALA A 327 -17.26 -20.79 -9.59
CA ALA A 327 -17.45 -19.43 -10.10
C ALA A 327 -18.09 -19.40 -11.50
N VAL A 328 -18.68 -18.25 -11.89
CA VAL A 328 -19.45 -18.12 -13.16
C VAL A 328 -18.63 -18.50 -14.38
N ASN A 329 -17.39 -18.03 -14.50
CA ASN A 329 -16.50 -18.37 -15.60
C ASN A 329 -16.07 -19.85 -15.56
N GLY A 330 -15.91 -20.43 -14.38
CA GLY A 330 -15.62 -21.84 -14.18
C GLY A 330 -16.78 -22.79 -14.58
N ALA A 331 -18.01 -22.28 -14.59
CA ALA A 331 -19.19 -23.00 -15.00
C ALA A 331 -19.27 -23.28 -16.52
N ARG A 332 -18.34 -22.71 -17.32
CA ARG A 332 -18.33 -22.81 -18.76
C ARG A 332 -18.29 -24.26 -19.29
N GLY A 333 -17.55 -25.15 -18.61
CA GLY A 333 -17.53 -26.57 -18.96
C GLY A 333 -18.89 -27.28 -18.78
N GLU A 334 -19.59 -26.96 -17.70
CA GLU A 334 -20.94 -27.46 -17.46
C GLU A 334 -21.95 -26.87 -18.47
N ALA A 335 -21.79 -25.59 -18.81
CA ALA A 335 -22.57 -24.94 -19.84
C ALA A 335 -22.37 -25.59 -21.20
N ALA A 336 -21.15 -25.94 -21.59
CA ALA A 336 -20.88 -26.67 -22.83
C ALA A 336 -21.57 -28.03 -22.85
N ARG A 337 -21.52 -28.76 -21.75
CA ARG A 337 -22.16 -30.07 -21.62
C ARG A 337 -23.69 -29.98 -21.77
N VAL A 338 -24.32 -29.05 -21.07
CA VAL A 338 -25.77 -28.84 -21.14
C VAL A 338 -26.20 -28.39 -22.53
N LEU A 339 -25.42 -27.49 -23.15
CA LEU A 339 -25.70 -27.04 -24.52
C LEU A 339 -25.56 -28.18 -25.53
N ALA A 340 -24.59 -29.09 -25.37
CA ALA A 340 -24.48 -30.29 -26.19
C ALA A 340 -25.71 -31.17 -26.08
N GLU A 341 -26.22 -31.40 -24.88
CA GLU A 341 -27.45 -32.17 -24.64
C GLU A 341 -28.67 -31.53 -25.33
N LEU A 342 -28.82 -30.19 -25.23
CA LEU A 342 -29.91 -29.45 -25.87
C LEU A 342 -29.84 -29.49 -27.41
N LEU A 343 -28.63 -29.59 -27.96
CA LEU A 343 -28.40 -29.70 -29.41
C LEU A 343 -28.52 -31.16 -29.94
N GLY A 344 -28.90 -32.12 -29.10
CA GLY A 344 -29.06 -33.51 -29.49
C GLY A 344 -27.76 -34.35 -29.47
N GLY A 345 -26.73 -33.86 -28.79
CA GLY A 345 -25.42 -34.48 -28.67
C GLY A 345 -24.40 -33.94 -29.70
N GLY A 346 -23.13 -34.17 -29.43
CA GLY A 346 -22.03 -33.73 -30.28
C GLY A 346 -21.20 -32.62 -29.69
N GLU A 347 -20.18 -32.19 -30.42
CA GLU A 347 -19.28 -31.11 -30.02
C GLU A 347 -19.99 -29.75 -30.20
N VAL A 348 -19.98 -28.92 -29.14
CA VAL A 348 -20.57 -27.59 -29.18
C VAL A 348 -19.56 -26.63 -29.83
N PRO A 349 -19.94 -25.96 -30.92
CA PRO A 349 -19.07 -24.96 -31.52
C PRO A 349 -18.72 -23.84 -30.50
N GLU A 350 -17.45 -23.51 -30.39
CA GLU A 350 -17.00 -22.51 -29.43
C GLU A 350 -17.68 -21.16 -29.63
N ALA A 351 -18.03 -20.80 -30.87
CA ALA A 351 -18.81 -19.61 -31.18
C ALA A 351 -20.21 -19.60 -30.53
N PHE A 352 -20.84 -20.77 -30.38
CA PHE A 352 -22.12 -20.89 -29.68
C PHE A 352 -21.96 -20.75 -28.17
N LEU A 353 -20.92 -21.40 -27.64
CA LEU A 353 -20.61 -21.30 -26.22
C LEU A 353 -20.22 -19.90 -25.82
N ASN A 354 -19.42 -19.21 -26.63
CA ASN A 354 -19.06 -17.81 -26.42
C ASN A 354 -20.27 -16.87 -26.49
N ALA A 355 -21.26 -17.20 -27.28
CA ALA A 355 -22.50 -16.44 -27.38
C ALA A 355 -23.42 -16.65 -26.17
N TRP A 356 -23.52 -17.89 -25.68
CA TRP A 356 -24.43 -18.25 -24.59
C TRP A 356 -23.81 -18.14 -23.19
N TRP A 357 -22.52 -18.43 -23.06
CA TRP A 357 -21.76 -18.37 -21.84
C TRP A 357 -20.41 -17.65 -22.09
N PRO A 358 -20.43 -16.32 -22.38
CA PRO A 358 -19.21 -15.58 -22.62
C PRO A 358 -18.36 -15.56 -21.34
N PRO A 359 -17.03 -15.55 -21.46
CA PRO A 359 -16.18 -15.19 -20.34
C PRO A 359 -16.46 -13.74 -19.95
N LEU A 360 -16.73 -13.52 -18.67
CA LEU A 360 -17.08 -12.21 -18.13
C LEU A 360 -15.94 -11.65 -17.28
N THR A 361 -15.69 -10.35 -17.41
CA THR A 361 -14.89 -9.56 -16.49
C THR A 361 -15.78 -8.75 -15.55
N PRO A 362 -15.29 -8.29 -14.39
CA PRO A 362 -16.07 -7.39 -13.53
C PRO A 362 -16.60 -6.17 -14.26
N GLN A 363 -15.83 -5.63 -15.19
CA GLN A 363 -16.18 -4.44 -15.97
C GLN A 363 -17.29 -4.71 -17.00
N ASP A 364 -17.45 -5.95 -17.47
CA ASP A 364 -18.56 -6.35 -18.34
C ASP A 364 -19.89 -6.37 -17.57
N VAL A 365 -19.85 -6.71 -16.29
CA VAL A 365 -21.03 -6.80 -15.41
C VAL A 365 -21.37 -5.43 -14.78
N LEU A 366 -20.37 -4.70 -14.36
CA LEU A 366 -20.50 -3.36 -13.78
C LEU A 366 -19.70 -2.36 -14.62
N PRO A 367 -20.28 -1.78 -15.67
CA PRO A 367 -19.59 -0.79 -16.51
C PRO A 367 -19.41 0.54 -15.77
N ALA A 368 -18.34 1.26 -16.11
CA ALA A 368 -18.06 2.58 -15.57
C ALA A 368 -19.17 3.58 -15.94
N GLN A 369 -19.61 4.39 -15.00
CA GLN A 369 -20.50 5.51 -15.26
C GLN A 369 -19.72 6.66 -15.91
N ASP A 370 -20.18 7.13 -17.06
CA ASP A 370 -19.50 8.20 -17.83
C ASP A 370 -18.00 7.91 -18.07
N GLY A 371 -17.64 6.62 -18.17
CA GLY A 371 -16.26 6.18 -18.38
C GLY A 371 -15.38 6.25 -17.14
N GLN A 372 -15.93 6.48 -15.95
CA GLN A 372 -15.20 6.59 -14.70
C GLN A 372 -15.85 5.76 -13.58
N TRP A 373 -15.06 5.05 -12.80
CA TRP A 373 -15.50 4.44 -11.55
C TRP A 373 -15.32 5.40 -10.38
N SER A 374 -16.19 5.26 -9.38
CA SER A 374 -16.02 5.85 -8.06
C SER A 374 -15.19 4.94 -7.15
N VAL A 375 -14.66 5.49 -6.08
CA VAL A 375 -13.99 4.70 -5.02
C VAL A 375 -14.93 3.65 -4.45
N ASP A 376 -16.24 3.98 -4.37
CA ASP A 376 -17.28 3.10 -3.86
C ASP A 376 -17.66 1.95 -4.82
N ASP A 377 -17.24 2.02 -6.12
CA ASP A 377 -17.38 0.92 -7.08
C ASP A 377 -16.27 -0.13 -6.95
N VAL A 378 -15.10 0.26 -6.48
CA VAL A 378 -13.92 -0.62 -6.43
C VAL A 378 -14.18 -1.90 -5.62
N PRO A 379 -14.79 -1.86 -4.41
CA PRO A 379 -15.13 -3.09 -3.69
C PRO A 379 -16.20 -3.94 -4.39
N LEU A 380 -17.05 -3.35 -5.24
CA LEU A 380 -18.02 -4.08 -6.03
C LEU A 380 -17.35 -4.83 -7.19
N LEU A 381 -16.38 -4.20 -7.87
CA LEU A 381 -15.56 -4.85 -8.89
C LEU A 381 -14.73 -6.01 -8.31
N ASP A 382 -14.17 -5.81 -7.13
CA ASP A 382 -13.42 -6.83 -6.40
C ASP A 382 -14.31 -8.02 -5.99
N GLU A 383 -15.54 -7.77 -5.55
CA GLU A 383 -16.52 -8.81 -5.25
C GLU A 383 -16.94 -9.56 -6.52
N LEU A 384 -17.15 -8.83 -7.63
CA LEU A 384 -17.46 -9.45 -8.92
C LEU A 384 -16.33 -10.33 -9.41
N ALA A 385 -15.06 -9.94 -9.24
CA ALA A 385 -13.92 -10.77 -9.61
C ALA A 385 -13.93 -12.12 -8.88
N GLU A 386 -14.29 -12.12 -7.59
CA GLU A 386 -14.44 -13.34 -6.80
C GLU A 386 -15.60 -14.21 -7.30
N ILE A 387 -16.76 -13.60 -7.55
CA ILE A 387 -17.97 -14.30 -8.02
C ILE A 387 -17.76 -14.88 -9.43
N LEU A 388 -17.17 -14.09 -10.32
CA LEU A 388 -16.93 -14.49 -11.70
C LEU A 388 -15.83 -15.54 -11.80
N GLY A 389 -14.81 -15.47 -10.96
CA GLY A 389 -13.59 -16.25 -11.10
C GLY A 389 -12.78 -15.83 -12.33
N ARG A 390 -11.61 -16.40 -12.51
CA ARG A 390 -10.75 -16.07 -13.65
C ARG A 390 -11.47 -16.42 -14.96
N PRO A 391 -11.51 -15.49 -15.93
CA PRO A 391 -11.97 -15.86 -17.25
C PRO A 391 -11.03 -16.95 -17.80
N PRO A 392 -11.55 -17.94 -18.52
CA PRO A 392 -10.69 -18.90 -19.21
C PRO A 392 -9.72 -18.09 -20.07
N GLU A 393 -8.44 -18.41 -19.99
CA GLU A 393 -7.47 -17.78 -20.87
C GLU A 393 -7.99 -17.98 -22.31
N PRO A 394 -8.11 -16.90 -23.10
CA PRO A 394 -8.43 -17.09 -24.50
C PRO A 394 -7.36 -18.06 -25.02
N THR A 395 -7.79 -19.16 -25.61
CA THR A 395 -6.88 -20.01 -26.40
C THR A 395 -6.32 -19.06 -27.43
N ARG A 396 -5.17 -18.45 -27.13
CA ARG A 396 -4.56 -17.42 -27.98
C ARG A 396 -4.29 -18.16 -29.27
N ALA A 397 -5.17 -17.91 -30.26
CA ALA A 397 -4.83 -18.25 -31.61
C ALA A 397 -3.46 -17.62 -31.83
N ARG A 398 -2.42 -18.46 -31.84
CA ARG A 398 -1.04 -17.96 -31.91
C ARG A 398 -0.96 -17.08 -33.13
N PRO A 399 -0.41 -15.87 -33.03
CA PRO A 399 -0.27 -14.99 -34.17
C PRO A 399 0.39 -15.77 -35.32
N GLU A 400 -0.04 -15.54 -36.53
CA GLU A 400 0.41 -16.31 -37.71
C GLU A 400 1.93 -16.27 -37.90
N TRP A 401 2.59 -15.19 -37.47
CA TRP A 401 4.03 -15.08 -37.44
C TRP A 401 4.68 -16.05 -36.42
N GLN A 402 4.08 -16.25 -35.25
CA GLN A 402 4.55 -17.17 -34.22
C GLN A 402 4.39 -18.63 -34.66
N LEU A 403 3.26 -18.95 -35.32
CA LEU A 403 3.05 -20.26 -35.93
C LEU A 403 4.06 -20.50 -37.06
N ARG A 404 4.43 -19.47 -37.79
CA ARG A 404 5.43 -19.54 -38.85
C ARG A 404 6.83 -19.80 -38.27
N GLU A 405 7.23 -19.09 -37.21
CA GLU A 405 8.49 -19.35 -36.50
C GLU A 405 8.54 -20.74 -35.87
N LEU A 406 7.45 -21.18 -35.24
CA LEU A 406 7.35 -22.53 -34.67
C LEU A 406 7.48 -23.60 -35.76
N ARG A 407 6.83 -23.43 -36.90
CA ARG A 407 6.94 -24.34 -38.07
C ARG A 407 8.34 -24.34 -38.68
N SER A 408 9.08 -23.23 -38.54
CA SER A 408 10.48 -23.17 -38.98
C SER A 408 11.45 -23.83 -37.99
N GLY A 409 11.00 -24.19 -36.80
CA GLY A 409 11.82 -24.75 -35.74
C GLY A 409 12.69 -23.73 -35.03
N ALA A 410 12.38 -22.42 -35.15
CA ALA A 410 13.23 -21.36 -34.60
C ALA A 410 13.21 -21.29 -33.07
N ARG A 411 12.10 -21.81 -32.40
CA ARG A 411 11.95 -21.72 -30.96
C ARG A 411 11.26 -22.95 -30.36
N LEU A 412 11.75 -23.47 -29.24
CA LEU A 412 11.21 -24.58 -28.45
C LEU A 412 10.89 -24.17 -27.02
N ALA A 413 9.67 -24.38 -26.52
CA ALA A 413 9.20 -23.96 -25.18
C ALA A 413 9.44 -24.98 -24.07
N GLU A 414 9.81 -26.18 -24.36
CA GLU A 414 10.19 -27.20 -23.39
C GLU A 414 11.49 -27.86 -23.84
N THR A 415 12.22 -28.43 -22.89
CA THR A 415 13.52 -29.04 -23.14
C THR A 415 13.41 -30.38 -23.83
N PHE A 416 13.07 -30.36 -25.10
CA PHE A 416 13.29 -31.51 -25.95
C PHE A 416 14.75 -31.54 -26.39
N VAL A 417 15.36 -32.70 -26.29
CA VAL A 417 16.74 -32.89 -26.77
C VAL A 417 16.69 -33.40 -28.20
N LEU A 418 17.20 -32.60 -29.13
CA LEU A 418 17.42 -33.03 -30.50
C LEU A 418 18.87 -33.53 -30.62
N SER A 419 19.06 -34.82 -30.75
CA SER A 419 20.37 -35.48 -30.87
C SER A 419 20.52 -36.11 -32.26
N TRP A 420 21.74 -36.18 -32.77
CA TRP A 420 22.02 -36.84 -34.02
C TRP A 420 22.98 -38.03 -33.81
N SER A 421 22.69 -39.15 -34.48
CA SER A 421 23.56 -40.31 -34.52
C SER A 421 23.75 -40.83 -35.95
N LEU A 422 24.90 -41.44 -36.22
CA LEU A 422 25.19 -42.02 -37.54
C LEU A 422 24.22 -43.13 -37.96
N ASN A 423 23.64 -43.88 -37.00
CA ASN A 423 22.80 -45.01 -37.26
C ASN A 423 21.32 -44.65 -37.37
N ASP A 424 20.86 -43.70 -36.51
CA ASP A 424 19.44 -43.40 -36.32
C ASP A 424 19.03 -42.03 -36.85
N GLY A 425 20.01 -41.23 -37.36
CA GLY A 425 19.76 -39.88 -37.80
C GLY A 425 19.45 -38.94 -36.63
N TRP A 426 18.54 -37.96 -36.84
CA TRP A 426 18.08 -37.06 -35.81
C TRP A 426 17.05 -37.74 -34.90
N GLN A 427 17.27 -37.65 -33.60
CA GLN A 427 16.44 -38.19 -32.56
C GLN A 427 15.92 -37.07 -31.65
N LEU A 428 14.64 -37.08 -31.35
CA LEU A 428 13.97 -36.12 -30.47
C LEU A 428 13.59 -36.77 -29.14
N PHE A 429 14.10 -36.29 -28.04
CA PHE A 429 13.78 -36.79 -26.70
C PHE A 429 12.93 -35.78 -25.97
N ALA A 430 11.89 -36.24 -25.30
CA ALA A 430 11.13 -35.46 -24.36
C ALA A 430 11.85 -35.39 -23.00
N PRO A 431 11.61 -34.34 -22.18
CA PRO A 431 12.23 -34.20 -20.87
C PRO A 431 12.07 -35.45 -20.00
N GLY A 432 13.17 -35.96 -19.47
CA GLY A 432 13.18 -37.11 -18.56
C GLY A 432 12.99 -38.49 -19.21
N LEU A 433 12.88 -38.58 -20.53
CA LEU A 433 12.79 -39.86 -21.24
C LEU A 433 14.18 -40.30 -21.77
N ALA A 434 14.52 -41.55 -21.49
CA ALA A 434 15.77 -42.16 -22.02
C ALA A 434 15.62 -42.69 -23.43
N THR A 435 14.38 -42.85 -23.94
CA THR A 435 14.09 -43.31 -25.29
C THR A 435 13.60 -42.12 -26.13
N PRO A 436 14.02 -42.07 -27.42
CA PRO A 436 13.59 -40.97 -28.27
C PRO A 436 12.06 -41.02 -28.47
N MET A 437 11.46 -39.85 -28.40
CA MET A 437 10.03 -39.63 -28.70
C MET A 437 9.78 -39.80 -30.21
N ALA A 438 10.76 -39.42 -31.03
CA ALA A 438 10.78 -39.59 -32.48
C ALA A 438 12.17 -39.73 -33.00
N SER A 439 12.32 -40.43 -34.14
CA SER A 439 13.60 -40.56 -34.88
C SER A 439 13.34 -40.30 -36.35
N SER A 440 14.25 -39.57 -36.99
CA SER A 440 14.21 -39.31 -38.43
C SER A 440 14.77 -40.49 -39.26
N GLY A 441 15.41 -41.46 -38.64
CA GLY A 441 16.26 -42.39 -39.32
C GLY A 441 17.38 -41.68 -40.10
N GLN A 442 17.80 -42.21 -41.26
CA GLN A 442 18.79 -41.54 -42.09
C GLN A 442 18.22 -40.48 -43.06
N ALA A 443 16.92 -40.16 -42.94
CA ALA A 443 16.24 -39.25 -43.88
C ALA A 443 16.68 -37.77 -43.76
N ILE A 444 17.26 -37.39 -42.63
CA ILE A 444 17.81 -36.01 -42.37
C ILE A 444 19.26 -36.19 -41.94
N ASP A 445 20.20 -35.74 -42.77
CA ASP A 445 21.63 -35.86 -42.51
C ASP A 445 22.14 -34.86 -41.47
N HIS A 446 23.41 -35.03 -41.06
CA HIS A 446 24.03 -34.15 -40.08
C HIS A 446 24.10 -32.67 -40.53
N ASN A 447 24.16 -32.39 -41.83
CA ASN A 447 24.19 -31.03 -42.37
C ASN A 447 22.79 -30.43 -42.52
N GLY A 448 21.74 -31.23 -42.33
CA GLY A 448 20.36 -30.83 -42.43
C GLY A 448 19.78 -30.21 -41.14
N TYR A 449 20.59 -29.51 -40.32
CA TYR A 449 20.23 -28.99 -39.03
C TYR A 449 18.87 -28.21 -39.02
N TRP A 450 18.71 -27.28 -39.95
CA TRP A 450 17.48 -26.53 -40.09
C TRP A 450 16.26 -27.39 -40.52
N ALA A 451 16.54 -28.44 -41.30
CA ALA A 451 15.49 -29.40 -41.63
C ALA A 451 15.12 -30.26 -40.42
N ALA A 452 16.10 -30.65 -39.61
CA ALA A 452 15.91 -31.37 -38.36
C ALA A 452 15.13 -30.56 -37.34
N GLN A 453 15.44 -29.28 -37.18
CA GLN A 453 14.70 -28.39 -36.32
C GLN A 453 13.21 -28.26 -36.73
N ARG A 454 12.96 -28.09 -38.04
CA ARG A 454 11.57 -28.02 -38.54
C ARG A 454 10.81 -29.34 -38.32
N TRP A 455 11.51 -30.46 -38.52
CA TRP A 455 10.96 -31.78 -38.23
C TRP A 455 10.64 -31.96 -36.74
N ALA A 456 11.58 -31.63 -35.86
CA ALA A 456 11.37 -31.70 -34.41
C ALA A 456 10.25 -30.77 -33.94
N ALA A 457 10.21 -29.53 -34.43
CA ALA A 457 9.15 -28.58 -34.12
C ALA A 457 7.78 -29.07 -34.58
N ALA A 458 7.70 -29.72 -35.75
CA ALA A 458 6.44 -30.28 -36.23
C ALA A 458 5.92 -31.41 -35.32
N ILE A 459 6.83 -32.26 -34.79
CA ILE A 459 6.48 -33.31 -33.84
C ILE A 459 6.07 -32.72 -32.50
N VAL A 460 6.84 -31.79 -31.95
CA VAL A 460 6.53 -31.14 -30.69
C VAL A 460 5.18 -30.44 -30.75
N LEU A 461 4.91 -29.72 -31.84
CA LEU A 461 3.60 -29.05 -32.05
C LEU A 461 2.45 -30.06 -32.21
N ARG A 462 2.68 -31.19 -32.89
CA ARG A 462 1.67 -32.24 -33.02
C ARG A 462 1.29 -32.84 -31.67
N GLU A 463 2.26 -33.02 -30.78
CA GLU A 463 2.04 -33.53 -29.41
C GLU A 463 1.57 -32.42 -28.43
N GLY A 464 1.26 -31.23 -28.90
CA GLY A 464 0.66 -30.15 -28.10
C GLY A 464 1.67 -29.31 -27.29
N HIS A 465 2.95 -29.51 -27.49
CA HIS A 465 3.99 -28.74 -26.79
C HIS A 465 4.33 -27.40 -27.47
N GLN A 466 4.94 -26.52 -26.72
CA GLN A 466 5.40 -25.20 -27.20
C GLN A 466 6.91 -25.23 -27.46
N VAL A 467 7.39 -24.53 -28.50
CA VAL A 467 8.82 -24.43 -28.86
C VAL A 467 9.33 -23.04 -28.60
N VAL A 468 10.48 -22.82 -27.98
CA VAL A 468 11.07 -21.49 -27.68
C VAL A 468 12.32 -21.18 -28.48
N SER A 469 13.42 -21.89 -28.33
CA SER A 469 14.61 -21.64 -29.14
C SER A 469 15.63 -22.77 -29.09
N TRP A 470 16.55 -22.74 -30.04
CA TRP A 470 17.76 -23.58 -30.13
C TRP A 470 18.96 -22.68 -30.02
N VAL A 471 20.04 -23.15 -29.37
CA VAL A 471 21.30 -22.44 -29.28
C VAL A 471 22.47 -23.34 -29.62
N ASP A 472 23.58 -22.70 -29.99
CA ASP A 472 24.83 -23.41 -30.23
C ASP A 472 25.36 -24.01 -28.91
N GLY A 473 25.81 -25.25 -28.96
CA GLY A 473 26.37 -25.97 -27.82
C GLY A 473 27.15 -27.22 -28.25
N PHE A 474 27.75 -27.88 -27.30
CA PHE A 474 28.44 -29.16 -27.54
C PHE A 474 27.50 -30.33 -27.22
N ASP A 475 27.55 -31.35 -28.06
CA ASP A 475 26.87 -32.60 -27.76
C ASP A 475 27.56 -33.29 -26.56
N PRO A 476 26.91 -34.31 -25.92
CA PRO A 476 27.50 -35.03 -24.79
C PRO A 476 28.81 -35.77 -25.13
N TYR A 477 29.17 -35.85 -26.39
CA TYR A 477 30.38 -36.52 -26.89
C TYR A 477 31.48 -35.54 -27.31
N GLY A 478 31.28 -34.21 -27.14
CA GLY A 478 32.31 -33.19 -27.35
C GLY A 478 32.50 -32.75 -28.80
N GLU A 479 31.59 -33.11 -29.71
CA GLU A 479 31.54 -32.52 -31.05
C GLU A 479 30.75 -31.20 -31.02
N GLU A 480 31.18 -30.23 -31.86
CA GLU A 480 30.41 -28.99 -32.05
C GLU A 480 29.02 -29.36 -32.60
N GLY A 481 28.05 -29.35 -31.75
CA GLY A 481 26.64 -29.64 -32.03
C GLY A 481 25.77 -28.58 -31.43
N TYR A 482 24.55 -28.48 -31.90
CA TYR A 482 23.54 -27.59 -31.31
C TYR A 482 22.86 -28.30 -30.16
N VAL A 483 23.24 -27.94 -28.96
CA VAL A 483 22.53 -28.39 -27.74
C VAL A 483 21.28 -27.52 -27.57
N PRO A 484 20.10 -28.08 -27.45
CA PRO A 484 18.95 -27.30 -27.03
C PRO A 484 19.31 -26.74 -25.67
N VAL A 485 19.34 -25.44 -25.56
CA VAL A 485 19.34 -24.81 -24.24
C VAL A 485 18.07 -25.28 -23.56
N LEU A 486 18.23 -25.77 -22.35
CA LEU A 486 17.27 -25.64 -21.30
C LEU A 486 16.90 -24.14 -21.28
N ALA A 487 15.96 -23.71 -22.12
CA ALA A 487 15.30 -22.48 -21.85
C ALA A 487 14.76 -22.68 -20.43
N GLU A 488 15.35 -22.01 -19.47
CA GLU A 488 14.54 -21.62 -18.32
C GLU A 488 13.23 -21.18 -18.93
N PRO A 489 12.10 -21.78 -18.53
CA PRO A 489 10.84 -21.38 -19.08
C PRO A 489 10.94 -19.86 -19.05
N LEU A 490 10.85 -19.23 -20.26
CA LEU A 490 10.71 -17.77 -20.32
C LEU A 490 9.77 -17.50 -19.18
N PRO A 491 10.18 -16.67 -18.15
CA PRO A 491 9.27 -16.46 -17.07
C PRO A 491 7.97 -16.25 -17.80
N VAL A 492 7.14 -17.30 -17.84
CA VAL A 492 5.78 -17.24 -18.29
C VAL A 492 5.40 -16.10 -17.49
N ALA A 493 5.28 -14.85 -18.17
CA ALA A 493 4.95 -13.68 -17.41
C ALA A 493 4.06 -14.26 -16.38
N GLU A 494 4.76 -14.59 -15.26
CA GLU A 494 4.27 -15.53 -14.32
C GLU A 494 2.88 -15.10 -14.26
N ALA A 495 1.96 -15.91 -14.84
CA ALA A 495 0.58 -15.62 -14.62
C ALA A 495 0.65 -15.59 -13.15
N GLU A 496 0.96 -14.32 -12.65
CA GLU A 496 1.38 -14.06 -11.32
C GLU A 496 0.52 -15.03 -10.58
N ASP A 497 1.17 -16.16 -10.30
CA ASP A 497 0.52 -17.19 -9.55
C ASP A 497 -0.10 -16.37 -8.50
N PRO A 498 -1.42 -16.20 -8.34
CA PRO A 498 -1.92 -15.27 -7.44
C PRO A 498 -1.08 -15.55 -6.25
N VAL A 499 0.17 -14.94 -6.40
CA VAL A 499 1.24 -15.07 -5.45
C VAL A 499 0.47 -14.73 -4.32
N ASP A 500 0.06 -15.78 -3.68
CA ASP A 500 -0.49 -15.60 -2.44
C ASP A 500 -0.44 -14.12 -2.10
N ASP A 501 -1.38 -13.33 -2.72
CA ASP A 501 -1.51 -11.88 -2.56
C ASP A 501 -1.87 -11.58 -1.10
N ALA A 502 -1.67 -12.59 -0.29
CA ALA A 502 -1.74 -12.58 1.12
C ALA A 502 -0.54 -11.81 1.65
N TYR A 503 -0.70 -10.50 1.71
CA TYR A 503 0.21 -9.69 2.48
C TYR A 503 0.39 -10.28 3.89
N LEU A 504 1.59 -10.22 4.41
CA LEU A 504 1.88 -10.69 5.77
C LEU A 504 1.53 -9.63 6.83
N HIS A 505 1.52 -8.37 6.43
CA HIS A 505 1.06 -7.27 7.26
C HIS A 505 0.32 -6.22 6.43
N VAL A 506 -0.82 -5.75 6.94
CA VAL A 506 -1.61 -4.69 6.31
C VAL A 506 -1.75 -3.52 7.27
N ILE A 507 -1.42 -2.35 6.80
CA ILE A 507 -1.58 -1.08 7.53
C ILE A 507 -2.71 -0.30 6.87
N LEU A 508 -3.74 0.03 7.65
CA LEU A 508 -4.90 0.80 7.20
C LEU A 508 -4.88 2.17 7.84
N ASP A 509 -4.76 3.23 7.04
CA ASP A 509 -4.93 4.59 7.56
C ASP A 509 -6.33 5.12 7.26
N GLU A 510 -6.81 6.06 8.09
CA GLU A 510 -8.17 6.61 8.07
C GLU A 510 -9.26 5.51 8.08
N ALA A 511 -8.99 4.41 8.77
CA ALA A 511 -9.78 3.19 8.73
C ALA A 511 -11.22 3.35 9.28
N GLN A 512 -11.51 4.42 10.03
CA GLN A 512 -12.85 4.71 10.54
C GLN A 512 -13.88 4.92 9.44
N ASP A 513 -13.47 5.25 8.21
CA ASP A 513 -14.39 5.50 7.09
C ASP A 513 -14.68 4.28 6.22
N LEU A 514 -14.09 3.14 6.54
CA LEU A 514 -14.29 1.94 5.73
C LEU A 514 -15.76 1.46 5.79
N SER A 515 -16.36 1.29 4.62
CA SER A 515 -17.63 0.60 4.44
C SER A 515 -17.51 -0.90 4.67
N PRO A 516 -18.60 -1.63 4.92
CA PRO A 516 -18.58 -3.09 5.00
C PRO A 516 -18.03 -3.78 3.76
N MET A 517 -18.31 -3.28 2.55
CA MET A 517 -17.78 -3.82 1.31
C MET A 517 -16.28 -3.55 1.13
N GLU A 518 -15.79 -2.35 1.50
CA GLU A 518 -14.35 -2.06 1.55
C GLU A 518 -13.63 -2.95 2.56
N CYS A 519 -14.20 -3.16 3.74
CA CYS A 519 -13.67 -4.09 4.74
C CYS A 519 -13.56 -5.53 4.16
N ARG A 520 -14.55 -5.98 3.40
CA ARG A 520 -14.56 -7.30 2.78
C ARG A 520 -13.47 -7.44 1.72
N MET A 521 -13.30 -6.44 0.88
CA MET A 521 -12.20 -6.35 -0.11
C MET A 521 -10.83 -6.44 0.55
N ILE A 522 -10.61 -5.68 1.63
CA ILE A 522 -9.34 -5.69 2.39
C ILE A 522 -9.15 -7.05 3.10
N ALA A 523 -10.22 -7.62 3.66
CA ALA A 523 -10.14 -8.90 4.37
C ALA A 523 -9.65 -10.05 3.48
N ARG A 524 -10.00 -10.06 2.19
CA ARG A 524 -9.49 -11.05 1.22
C ARG A 524 -7.95 -10.96 1.09
N ARG A 525 -7.41 -9.77 0.97
CA ARG A 525 -5.97 -9.51 0.85
C ARG A 525 -5.21 -9.75 2.16
N ALA A 526 -5.93 -9.73 3.27
CA ALA A 526 -5.38 -9.83 4.63
C ALA A 526 -5.77 -11.11 5.35
N ALA A 527 -6.17 -12.19 4.66
CA ALA A 527 -6.73 -13.39 5.28
C ALA A 527 -5.85 -13.93 6.42
N HIS A 528 -4.55 -14.05 6.19
CA HIS A 528 -3.55 -14.51 7.18
C HIS A 528 -2.66 -13.40 7.72
N ALA A 529 -2.82 -12.15 7.27
CA ALA A 529 -2.01 -11.02 7.66
C ALA A 529 -2.29 -10.57 9.10
N SER A 530 -1.25 -10.12 9.76
CA SER A 530 -1.38 -9.21 10.89
C SER A 530 -1.77 -7.81 10.39
N MET A 531 -2.39 -7.01 11.25
CA MET A 531 -2.89 -5.70 10.83
C MET A 531 -2.51 -4.58 11.80
N THR A 532 -2.23 -3.42 11.24
CA THR A 532 -2.21 -2.15 11.97
C THR A 532 -3.33 -1.28 11.44
N ILE A 533 -4.29 -0.95 12.28
CA ILE A 533 -5.46 -0.13 11.95
C ILE A 533 -5.27 1.23 12.61
N VAL A 534 -5.30 2.27 11.82
CA VAL A 534 -5.06 3.64 12.28
C VAL A 534 -6.26 4.51 11.96
N GLY A 535 -6.71 5.31 12.91
CA GLY A 535 -7.85 6.18 12.66
C GLY A 535 -8.39 6.95 13.87
N ASP A 536 -9.51 7.62 13.63
CA ASP A 536 -10.23 8.44 14.60
C ASP A 536 -11.75 8.27 14.42
N LEU A 537 -12.40 7.60 15.34
CA LEU A 537 -13.85 7.39 15.27
C LEU A 537 -14.64 8.71 15.30
N GLY A 538 -14.09 9.77 15.89
CA GLY A 538 -14.70 11.12 15.86
C GLY A 538 -14.78 11.71 14.46
N GLN A 539 -13.85 11.31 13.57
CA GLN A 539 -13.78 11.73 12.17
C GLN A 539 -14.47 10.75 11.19
N ALA A 540 -15.27 9.81 11.70
CA ALA A 540 -15.97 8.84 10.86
C ALA A 540 -17.14 9.50 10.12
N THR A 541 -16.98 9.74 8.82
CA THR A 541 -17.96 10.45 7.96
C THR A 541 -18.72 9.55 7.01
N HIS A 542 -18.21 8.36 6.69
CA HIS A 542 -18.91 7.43 5.81
C HIS A 542 -20.24 6.96 6.44
N PRO A 543 -21.36 6.90 5.69
CA PRO A 543 -22.67 6.54 6.24
C PRO A 543 -22.71 5.19 6.95
N LEU A 544 -21.93 4.22 6.49
CA LEU A 544 -21.83 2.87 7.04
C LEU A 544 -20.56 2.65 7.88
N ALA A 545 -19.85 3.71 8.25
CA ALA A 545 -18.66 3.59 9.11
C ALA A 545 -18.99 2.82 10.39
N ALA A 546 -18.04 2.03 10.87
CA ALA A 546 -18.20 1.28 12.11
C ALA A 546 -18.42 2.23 13.32
N GLY A 547 -19.26 1.82 14.25
CA GLY A 547 -19.51 2.59 15.47
C GLY A 547 -18.43 2.39 16.54
N SER A 548 -17.57 1.38 16.37
CA SER A 548 -16.50 1.07 17.32
C SER A 548 -15.35 0.28 16.66
N TRP A 549 -14.16 0.34 17.25
CA TRP A 549 -13.02 -0.44 16.80
C TRP A 549 -13.26 -1.97 16.81
N PRO A 550 -13.88 -2.56 17.84
CA PRO A 550 -14.23 -3.99 17.81
C PRO A 550 -15.16 -4.38 16.65
N GLU A 551 -16.07 -3.49 16.26
CA GLU A 551 -16.93 -3.71 15.10
C GLU A 551 -16.12 -3.70 13.79
N LEU A 552 -15.27 -2.71 13.60
CA LEU A 552 -14.40 -2.63 12.42
C LEU A 552 -13.50 -3.86 12.30
N VAL A 553 -12.87 -4.27 13.40
CA VAL A 553 -12.01 -5.46 13.46
C VAL A 553 -12.77 -6.72 13.04
N ARG A 554 -14.03 -6.88 13.48
CA ARG A 554 -14.88 -7.99 13.04
C ARG A 554 -15.22 -7.92 11.55
N ARG A 555 -15.53 -6.71 11.01
CA ARG A 555 -15.78 -6.51 9.56
C ARG A 555 -14.57 -6.90 8.71
N LEU A 556 -13.37 -6.70 9.24
CA LEU A 556 -12.10 -7.13 8.63
C LEU A 556 -11.78 -8.62 8.86
N GLY A 557 -12.73 -9.41 9.38
CA GLY A 557 -12.55 -10.86 9.58
C GLY A 557 -11.63 -11.23 10.75
N LYS A 558 -11.31 -10.31 11.64
CA LYS A 558 -10.40 -10.54 12.78
C LYS A 558 -11.18 -10.68 14.10
N ARG A 559 -10.63 -11.45 15.06
CA ARG A 559 -11.35 -11.79 16.32
C ARG A 559 -11.06 -10.88 17.50
N GLY A 560 -9.99 -10.10 17.44
CA GLY A 560 -9.59 -9.21 18.53
C GLY A 560 -8.46 -8.29 18.13
N ALA A 561 -8.27 -7.22 18.89
CA ALA A 561 -7.23 -6.25 18.65
C ALA A 561 -6.68 -5.69 19.98
N ARG A 562 -5.40 -5.32 19.96
CA ARG A 562 -4.80 -4.45 20.96
C ARG A 562 -5.06 -3.00 20.54
N THR A 563 -5.61 -2.17 21.44
CA THR A 563 -5.80 -0.74 21.18
C THR A 563 -4.75 0.07 21.92
N LEU A 564 -4.17 1.04 21.21
CA LEU A 564 -3.19 1.99 21.72
C LEU A 564 -3.69 3.40 21.40
N ASP A 565 -3.74 4.24 22.42
CA ASP A 565 -4.25 5.59 22.30
C ASP A 565 -3.11 6.60 22.16
N LEU A 566 -3.26 7.54 21.24
CA LEU A 566 -2.42 8.72 21.11
C LEU A 566 -3.19 9.94 21.65
N PRO A 567 -3.05 10.23 22.95
CA PRO A 567 -3.94 11.20 23.62
C PRO A 567 -3.59 12.65 23.30
N THR A 568 -2.37 12.93 22.78
CA THR A 568 -1.86 14.27 22.63
C THR A 568 -1.77 14.69 21.18
N GLY A 569 -2.42 15.81 20.85
CA GLY A 569 -2.35 16.47 19.55
C GLY A 569 -1.36 17.65 19.55
N TYR A 570 -0.63 17.80 18.48
CA TYR A 570 0.42 18.83 18.33
C TYR A 570 0.08 19.87 17.26
N ARG A 571 -1.03 19.70 16.56
CA ARG A 571 -1.39 20.51 15.38
C ARG A 571 -2.44 21.56 15.66
N VAL A 572 -3.58 21.14 16.15
CA VAL A 572 -4.73 22.02 16.40
C VAL A 572 -4.51 22.79 17.70
N PRO A 573 -4.65 24.12 17.74
CA PRO A 573 -4.56 24.90 18.98
C PRO A 573 -5.59 24.45 20.02
N GLN A 574 -5.25 24.58 21.31
CA GLN A 574 -6.10 24.08 22.39
C GLN A 574 -7.50 24.68 22.36
N VAL A 575 -7.61 26.00 22.15
CA VAL A 575 -8.92 26.69 22.12
C VAL A 575 -9.84 26.12 21.03
N ILE A 576 -9.28 25.78 19.86
CA ILE A 576 -10.02 25.17 18.76
C ILE A 576 -10.35 23.71 19.06
N ALA A 577 -9.39 22.96 19.62
CA ALA A 577 -9.58 21.55 19.98
C ALA A 577 -10.67 21.39 21.04
N ASP A 578 -10.69 22.25 22.07
CA ASP A 578 -11.72 22.23 23.14
C ASP A 578 -13.11 22.60 22.61
N PHE A 579 -13.19 23.51 21.65
CA PHE A 579 -14.44 23.83 20.97
C PHE A 579 -14.92 22.68 20.09
N ALA A 580 -14.02 22.14 19.25
CA ALA A 580 -14.33 21.03 18.37
C ALA A 580 -14.74 19.75 19.15
N ALA A 581 -14.18 19.54 20.33
CA ALA A 581 -14.51 18.39 21.19
C ALA A 581 -16.00 18.32 21.54
N ARG A 582 -16.71 19.45 21.54
CA ARG A 582 -18.16 19.51 21.77
C ARG A 582 -18.98 18.84 20.66
N ALA A 583 -18.40 18.68 19.47
CA ALA A 583 -19.01 17.98 18.34
C ALA A 583 -18.81 16.46 18.40
N LEU A 584 -18.00 15.94 19.32
CA LEU A 584 -17.75 14.51 19.46
C LEU A 584 -18.97 13.75 19.97
N ALA A 585 -19.19 12.56 19.45
CA ALA A 585 -20.21 11.66 19.95
C ALA A 585 -19.90 11.19 21.38
N PRO A 586 -20.94 10.89 22.20
CA PRO A 586 -20.73 10.34 23.54
C PRO A 586 -19.84 9.07 23.52
N GLY A 587 -18.87 9.03 24.42
CA GLY A 587 -17.93 7.90 24.54
C GLY A 587 -16.65 8.04 23.72
N ILE A 588 -16.51 9.07 22.90
CA ILE A 588 -15.23 9.40 22.21
C ILE A 588 -14.46 10.39 23.10
N ALA A 589 -13.25 10.00 23.51
CA ALA A 589 -12.41 10.87 24.33
C ALA A 589 -11.86 12.04 23.51
N PRO A 590 -11.89 13.27 24.02
CA PRO A 590 -11.29 14.41 23.36
C PRO A 590 -9.75 14.30 23.37
N THR A 591 -9.13 14.77 22.30
CA THR A 591 -7.66 14.86 22.20
C THR A 591 -7.17 16.08 22.99
N ARG A 592 -6.16 15.91 23.82
CA ARG A 592 -5.49 17.03 24.49
C ARG A 592 -4.58 17.73 23.49
N SER A 593 -4.75 19.02 23.30
CA SER A 593 -3.79 19.78 22.50
C SER A 593 -2.60 20.23 23.36
N PHE A 594 -1.41 20.06 22.81
CA PHE A 594 -0.17 20.60 23.41
C PHE A 594 0.23 21.94 22.79
N ARG A 595 -0.54 22.44 21.81
CA ARG A 595 -0.25 23.70 21.13
C ARG A 595 -0.98 24.87 21.81
N PRO A 596 -0.27 25.74 22.55
CA PRO A 596 -0.86 26.95 23.12
C PRO A 596 -1.15 27.96 22.01
N GLY A 597 -2.04 28.90 22.30
CA GLY A 597 -2.42 29.97 21.38
C GLY A 597 -3.54 29.58 20.44
N GLY A 598 -3.59 30.23 19.27
CA GLY A 598 -4.70 30.15 18.34
C GLY A 598 -5.83 31.10 18.69
N SER A 599 -6.76 31.32 17.75
CA SER A 599 -7.96 32.13 17.97
C SER A 599 -9.20 31.38 17.51
N LEU A 600 -10.28 31.61 18.24
CA LEU A 600 -11.63 31.16 17.90
C LEU A 600 -12.55 32.36 17.96
N GLU A 601 -13.23 32.63 16.87
CA GLU A 601 -14.24 33.67 16.78
C GLU A 601 -15.55 33.06 16.28
N ILE A 602 -16.66 33.38 16.92
CA ILE A 602 -17.97 32.91 16.52
C ILE A 602 -18.87 34.15 16.32
N ARG A 603 -19.40 34.31 15.12
CA ARG A 603 -20.21 35.46 14.75
C ARG A 603 -21.51 35.03 14.11
N ARG A 604 -22.61 35.58 14.66
CA ARG A 604 -23.90 35.56 13.98
C ARG A 604 -23.93 36.72 12.96
N VAL A 605 -24.33 36.42 11.76
CA VAL A 605 -24.35 37.40 10.67
C VAL A 605 -25.73 37.39 9.98
N ASP A 606 -26.12 38.50 9.36
CA ASP A 606 -27.37 38.58 8.64
C ASP A 606 -27.25 38.16 7.17
N ASP A 607 -26.05 38.39 6.55
CA ASP A 607 -25.70 37.99 5.18
C ASP A 607 -24.38 37.27 5.15
N LEU A 608 -24.41 36.01 4.74
CA LEU A 608 -23.20 35.17 4.66
C LEU A 608 -22.25 35.62 3.54
N ALA A 609 -22.78 36.06 2.40
CA ALA A 609 -21.95 36.42 1.26
C ALA A 609 -21.16 37.70 1.56
N GLU A 610 -21.81 38.69 2.20
CA GLU A 610 -21.16 39.91 2.65
C GLU A 610 -20.11 39.62 3.72
N ALA A 611 -20.45 38.78 4.70
CA ALA A 611 -19.54 38.42 5.78
C ALA A 611 -18.32 37.66 5.28
N VAL A 612 -18.50 36.69 4.38
CA VAL A 612 -17.41 35.89 3.77
C VAL A 612 -16.50 36.78 2.91
N ALA A 613 -17.06 37.72 2.13
CA ALA A 613 -16.28 38.63 1.30
C ALA A 613 -15.32 39.52 2.10
N GLY A 614 -15.62 39.76 3.37
CA GLY A 614 -14.76 40.52 4.30
C GLY A 614 -13.67 39.70 4.98
N GLU A 615 -13.66 38.35 4.80
CA GLU A 615 -12.74 37.45 5.47
C GLU A 615 -11.52 37.09 4.61
N THR A 616 -10.44 36.74 5.28
CA THR A 616 -9.25 36.16 4.67
C THR A 616 -9.11 34.71 5.14
N GLY A 617 -8.45 33.87 4.34
CA GLY A 617 -8.23 32.44 4.66
C GLY A 617 -9.12 31.52 3.84
N THR A 618 -9.15 30.24 4.22
CA THR A 618 -9.94 29.23 3.49
C THR A 618 -11.36 29.18 4.05
N VAL A 619 -12.33 29.45 3.18
CA VAL A 619 -13.75 29.32 3.49
C VAL A 619 -14.19 27.87 3.30
N ILE A 620 -14.78 27.29 4.33
CA ILE A 620 -15.38 25.94 4.32
C ILE A 620 -16.89 26.09 4.52
N ALA A 621 -17.68 25.58 3.58
CA ALA A 621 -19.11 25.70 3.58
C ALA A 621 -19.80 24.35 3.36
N PRO A 622 -21.08 24.20 3.73
CA PRO A 622 -21.93 23.09 3.27
C PRO A 622 -21.85 22.96 1.75
N ASP A 623 -21.83 21.75 1.21
CA ASP A 623 -21.58 21.51 -0.23
C ASP A 623 -22.56 22.28 -1.14
N HIS A 624 -23.81 22.46 -0.70
CA HIS A 624 -24.82 23.20 -1.47
C HIS A 624 -24.61 24.73 -1.51
N LEU A 625 -23.82 25.28 -0.56
CA LEU A 625 -23.45 26.70 -0.51
C LEU A 625 -22.04 26.97 -1.08
N ALA A 626 -21.23 25.96 -1.23
CA ALA A 626 -19.81 26.10 -1.56
C ALA A 626 -19.57 26.91 -2.87
N ALA A 627 -20.31 26.59 -3.93
CA ALA A 627 -20.15 27.30 -5.22
C ALA A 627 -20.64 28.77 -5.15
N ALA A 628 -21.68 29.06 -4.38
CA ALA A 628 -22.22 30.41 -4.23
C ALA A 628 -21.33 31.34 -3.41
N LEU A 629 -20.52 30.77 -2.50
CA LEU A 629 -19.63 31.50 -1.58
C LEU A 629 -18.16 31.45 -2.01
N ASP A 630 -17.85 30.89 -3.18
CA ASP A 630 -16.45 30.60 -3.60
C ASP A 630 -15.65 29.86 -2.50
N ALA A 631 -16.30 28.87 -1.90
CA ALA A 631 -15.81 28.12 -0.74
C ALA A 631 -15.48 26.67 -1.09
N VAL A 632 -14.67 26.04 -0.25
CA VAL A 632 -14.42 24.61 -0.32
C VAL A 632 -15.60 23.86 0.34
N GLY A 633 -16.17 22.91 -0.39
CA GLY A 633 -17.24 22.07 0.14
C GLY A 633 -16.75 21.19 1.30
N VAL A 634 -17.57 21.06 2.33
CA VAL A 634 -17.20 20.29 3.54
C VAL A 634 -16.92 18.81 3.26
N SER A 635 -17.38 18.26 2.15
CA SER A 635 -17.06 16.90 1.72
C SER A 635 -15.62 16.73 1.21
N GLN A 636 -14.95 17.82 0.81
CA GLN A 636 -13.65 17.82 0.15
C GLN A 636 -12.46 18.11 1.08
N ILE A 637 -12.71 18.49 2.33
CA ILE A 637 -11.67 18.97 3.26
C ILE A 637 -10.92 17.89 4.01
N LYS A 638 -11.29 16.63 3.86
CA LYS A 638 -10.66 15.55 4.63
C LYS A 638 -9.20 15.37 4.23
N GLY A 639 -8.30 15.32 5.23
CA GLY A 639 -6.85 15.25 5.01
C GLY A 639 -6.17 16.59 4.72
N LEU A 640 -6.93 17.67 4.51
CA LEU A 640 -6.39 19.02 4.28
C LEU A 640 -6.26 19.80 5.58
N GLU A 641 -5.40 20.83 5.58
CA GLU A 641 -5.12 21.69 6.72
C GLU A 641 -4.91 23.13 6.23
N TYR A 642 -5.37 24.08 7.04
CA TYR A 642 -5.30 25.49 6.68
C TYR A 642 -4.93 26.33 7.90
N ASP A 643 -4.07 27.34 7.73
CA ASP A 643 -3.68 28.24 8.82
C ASP A 643 -4.89 28.94 9.41
N ARG A 644 -5.76 29.46 8.56
CA ARG A 644 -7.00 30.11 8.94
C ARG A 644 -8.18 29.52 8.19
N VAL A 645 -9.20 29.12 8.96
CA VAL A 645 -10.47 28.58 8.45
C VAL A 645 -11.64 29.51 8.80
N VAL A 646 -12.45 29.81 7.81
CA VAL A 646 -13.75 30.44 7.97
C VAL A 646 -14.81 29.38 7.71
N LEU A 647 -15.43 28.86 8.78
CA LEU A 647 -16.48 27.84 8.70
C LEU A 647 -17.84 28.49 8.64
N VAL A 648 -18.62 28.14 7.62
CA VAL A 648 -19.93 28.74 7.35
C VAL A 648 -21.06 27.74 7.66
N GLU A 649 -22.12 28.21 8.30
CA GLU A 649 -23.37 27.48 8.58
C GLU A 649 -23.16 26.06 9.15
N PRO A 650 -22.63 25.91 10.36
CA PRO A 650 -22.44 24.62 11.00
C PRO A 650 -23.72 23.77 11.11
N ALA A 651 -24.88 24.43 11.28
CA ALA A 651 -26.15 23.75 11.38
C ALA A 651 -26.52 22.99 10.09
N ASP A 652 -26.21 23.56 8.92
CA ASP A 652 -26.49 22.92 7.64
C ASP A 652 -25.56 21.74 7.38
N ILE A 653 -24.30 21.82 7.84
CA ILE A 653 -23.36 20.71 7.78
C ILE A 653 -23.91 19.51 8.57
N VAL A 654 -24.42 19.77 9.77
CA VAL A 654 -24.99 18.72 10.62
C VAL A 654 -26.27 18.14 10.02
N ALA A 655 -27.12 18.98 9.44
CA ALA A 655 -28.41 18.55 8.89
C ALA A 655 -28.29 17.78 7.57
N ALA A 656 -27.17 17.92 6.84
CA ALA A 656 -27.00 17.37 5.50
C ALA A 656 -26.93 15.83 5.46
N GLU A 657 -26.45 15.19 6.53
CA GLU A 657 -26.22 13.75 6.54
C GLU A 657 -26.27 13.15 7.96
N PRO A 658 -26.50 11.82 8.08
CA PRO A 658 -26.61 11.16 9.39
C PRO A 658 -25.37 11.29 10.30
N ARG A 659 -24.19 11.49 9.71
CA ARG A 659 -22.91 11.72 10.42
C ARG A 659 -22.45 13.18 10.37
N GLY A 660 -23.40 14.10 10.27
CA GLY A 660 -23.12 15.53 10.15
C GLY A 660 -22.31 16.10 11.31
N MET A 661 -22.48 15.61 12.53
CA MET A 661 -21.64 16.03 13.67
C MET A 661 -20.18 15.62 13.51
N SER A 662 -19.90 14.40 13.02
CA SER A 662 -18.53 13.97 12.71
C SER A 662 -17.94 14.79 11.55
N ARG A 663 -18.75 15.14 10.54
CA ARG A 663 -18.36 16.02 9.46
C ARG A 663 -18.00 17.42 9.97
N LEU A 664 -18.82 17.94 10.88
CA LEU A 664 -18.55 19.22 11.52
C LEU A 664 -17.26 19.16 12.36
N TYR A 665 -17.04 18.09 13.12
CA TYR A 665 -15.79 17.88 13.87
C TYR A 665 -14.57 17.89 12.95
N VAL A 666 -14.66 17.24 11.79
CA VAL A 666 -13.60 17.30 10.77
C VAL A 666 -13.37 18.74 10.33
N ALA A 667 -14.42 19.50 10.03
CA ALA A 667 -14.30 20.88 9.55
C ALA A 667 -13.65 21.80 10.60
N LEU A 668 -14.12 21.73 11.86
CA LEU A 668 -13.57 22.51 12.97
C LEU A 668 -12.08 22.27 13.20
N THR A 669 -11.61 21.04 12.98
CA THR A 669 -10.23 20.62 13.24
C THR A 669 -9.28 20.82 12.06
N ARG A 670 -9.73 21.47 10.96
CA ARG A 670 -8.88 21.84 9.83
C ARG A 670 -8.03 23.08 10.09
N ALA A 671 -8.46 23.94 11.02
CA ALA A 671 -7.75 25.15 11.39
C ALA A 671 -6.51 24.83 12.25
N VAL A 672 -5.34 25.31 11.82
CA VAL A 672 -4.10 25.11 12.56
C VAL A 672 -3.62 26.39 13.31
N ALA A 673 -4.26 27.54 13.08
CA ALA A 673 -3.97 28.77 13.82
C ALA A 673 -5.24 29.52 14.22
N GLU A 674 -6.17 29.73 13.28
CA GLU A 674 -7.33 30.59 13.49
C GLU A 674 -8.59 29.91 12.96
N LEU A 675 -9.68 29.94 13.73
CA LEU A 675 -10.99 29.47 13.35
C LEU A 675 -12.04 30.59 13.53
N VAL A 676 -12.71 30.94 12.45
CA VAL A 676 -13.86 31.84 12.46
C VAL A 676 -15.09 31.02 12.08
N VAL A 677 -16.15 31.10 12.87
CA VAL A 677 -17.43 30.45 12.60
C VAL A 677 -18.47 31.51 12.29
N LEU A 678 -19.01 31.48 11.06
CA LEU A 678 -20.06 32.39 10.60
C LEU A 678 -21.38 31.62 10.47
N HIS A 679 -22.47 32.16 11.07
CA HIS A 679 -23.75 31.51 11.01
C HIS A 679 -24.91 32.51 11.00
N THR A 680 -25.95 32.18 10.23
CA THR A 680 -27.26 32.88 10.29
C THR A 680 -28.24 32.09 11.14
N LYS A 681 -28.21 30.76 11.05
CA LYS A 681 -29.05 29.83 11.82
C LYS A 681 -28.47 29.60 13.22
N PRO A 682 -29.27 29.16 14.20
CA PRO A 682 -28.74 28.75 15.49
C PRO A 682 -27.64 27.68 15.34
N LEU A 683 -26.62 27.79 16.16
CA LEU A 683 -25.59 26.75 16.25
C LEU A 683 -26.22 25.42 16.73
N PRO A 684 -25.64 24.27 16.36
CA PRO A 684 -25.97 22.98 16.96
C PRO A 684 -25.90 23.07 18.50
N GLU A 685 -26.85 22.45 19.21
CA GLU A 685 -26.99 22.57 20.68
C GLU A 685 -25.69 22.38 21.46
N ASN A 686 -24.86 21.45 21.04
CA ASN A 686 -23.57 21.16 21.69
C ASN A 686 -22.51 22.26 21.49
N LEU A 687 -22.68 23.13 20.51
CA LEU A 687 -21.72 24.21 20.19
C LEU A 687 -22.15 25.58 20.73
N THR A 688 -23.31 25.66 21.33
CA THR A 688 -23.74 26.91 21.98
C THR A 688 -22.74 27.31 23.09
N VAL A 689 -22.25 28.52 23.05
CA VAL A 689 -21.38 29.07 24.08
C VAL A 689 -22.32 29.82 25.06
N ASP A 690 -22.39 29.35 26.29
CA ASP A 690 -23.04 30.10 27.35
C ASP A 690 -22.24 31.39 27.61
N GLY A 691 -22.59 32.44 26.92
CA GLY A 691 -22.01 33.78 27.08
C GLY A 691 -23.11 34.84 27.22
N PRO A 692 -22.82 35.98 27.88
CA PRO A 692 -23.83 37.01 28.23
C PRO A 692 -24.34 37.86 27.05
N ASP A 693 -24.07 37.47 25.78
CA ASP A 693 -24.54 38.21 24.61
C ASP A 693 -25.45 37.35 23.71
N ALA A 694 -26.51 36.82 24.32
CA ALA A 694 -27.64 36.22 23.62
C ALA A 694 -28.88 37.14 23.80
N ASP A 695 -28.86 38.34 23.19
CA ASP A 695 -30.06 39.15 22.90
C ASP A 695 -29.83 40.01 21.66
#